data_51abbe44f83d413839fede593c0c983c
#
_entry.id   51abbe44f83d413839fede593c0c983c
#
_cell.length_a   1.000
_cell.length_b   1.000
_cell.length_c   1.000
_cell.angle_alpha   90.00
_cell.angle_beta   90.00
_cell.angle_gamma   90.00
#
_symmetry.space_group_name_H-M   'P 1'
#
loop_
_entity.id
_entity.type
_entity.pdbx_description
1 polymer ?
#
loop_
_entity_poly.entity_id
_entity_poly.type
_entity_poly.pdbx_seq_one_letter_code
_entity_poly.pdbx_strand_id
1 'polypeptide(L)'
;MENNFEEGRIVKVNIENQMKSAYIDYSMSVIVSRALPYVRDGLKPVHRRILFGMLDLGILSNRSYKKSARIVGEVLGKYHPHGDTSVYDAMVRMAQPWSMRYPLIDGQGNFGSIDNDSPAAMRYTEARLRKLSEEMLEDINKDTVDFQLNFDDSLEEPTVLPAKVPNLLINGVSGIAVGMATNMAPHHLGETINGCIAYIDNPDITVAELMEHIKAPDFPTGGIIYGYDGVREAYETGRGRIIIRGVATIESFAGKEQIIVTSVPYQVNKAEMIRKTADLINDKKIEGIVDIRDESDRNGIRIVYDLKRDAVSNVVLNKLYQLTALQTSFSINNIALVRGRPVQLNLKDIVRNFIEHRHEIVTRRIRFELKEAEKRAHILEGLLIAMDNLDEVIAMIRASQTPEEARDGLQTRFGLTELQARAILDMRLQRLVGLEREKIKSEYQELLEKIEYYNKVLESVEMRMEIIKNELIEIREKYSDERRTTIEYATSDFRIEDTIPDDNVVVTISHLGYVKRTQLTEYRVQGRGGRGAIGGTARDEDFLEHLFIATNHNYLLLFTEKGKCYWLRVFEIPEGSRTSKGRAIQNLINIEPDDKIRAFINTKDLKDEEYVANNFIVMATTKGMIKKTSLEAYSRPRQNGINAIIIREDDTLFEARLTNGNNEIIMAGRSGRAIRFNEKNVRAMGRNSSGVRGMKLHSDKDEVIGMVCLEDQECDVLVVSENGYGKRSKLEDYRVTNRGGKGVKTLNITQKTGDLIAIKNVKDNDDLMIITKSGLTIRMAVSELRVMGRATQGVRLINLKDDDGIAAVAKVEQDENDENDENDENIDITVEEDDNYSSKENNESVSYTHLRAHETHEHLVCRLLIEKKKQT
;
A
#
# COMPACT_ATOMS: atom_id res chain seq x y z
N MET A 1 24.84 -79.82 7.88
CA MET A 1 24.64 -78.46 8.34
C MET A 1 23.68 -77.83 7.35
N GLU A 2 22.39 -77.96 7.66
CA GLU A 2 21.30 -77.31 6.86
C GLU A 2 21.22 -75.83 7.22
N ASN A 3 21.44 -74.97 6.25
CA ASN A 3 21.25 -73.55 6.38
C ASN A 3 19.71 -73.25 6.40
N ASN A 4 19.15 -73.15 7.55
CA ASN A 4 17.83 -72.47 7.70
C ASN A 4 17.99 -70.99 7.49
N PHE A 5 17.83 -70.51 6.27
CA PHE A 5 17.45 -69.20 6.01
C PHE A 5 15.96 -69.06 6.43
N GLU A 6 15.70 -68.36 7.51
CA GLU A 6 14.35 -67.89 7.81
C GLU A 6 13.86 -67.07 6.58
N GLU A 7 12.89 -67.67 5.85
CA GLU A 7 12.19 -66.94 4.79
C GLU A 7 11.47 -65.71 5.42
N GLY A 8 12.08 -64.58 5.23
CA GLY A 8 11.48 -63.31 5.67
C GLY A 8 10.06 -63.20 5.11
N ARG A 9 9.09 -63.05 5.98
CA ARG A 9 7.66 -62.92 5.67
C ARG A 9 7.42 -61.71 4.72
N ILE A 10 7.29 -61.98 3.40
CA ILE A 10 6.98 -60.94 2.42
C ILE A 10 5.54 -60.52 2.60
N VAL A 11 5.34 -59.29 3.10
CA VAL A 11 4.01 -58.65 3.24
C VAL A 11 3.76 -57.81 2.00
N LYS A 12 2.66 -58.08 1.28
CA LYS A 12 2.21 -57.25 0.16
C LYS A 12 1.63 -55.96 0.72
N VAL A 13 2.30 -54.84 0.45
CA VAL A 13 1.87 -53.50 0.84
C VAL A 13 1.37 -52.77 -0.40
N ASN A 14 0.16 -52.19 -0.34
CA ASN A 14 -0.32 -51.34 -1.40
C ASN A 14 0.42 -50.00 -1.33
N ILE A 15 1.09 -49.64 -2.42
CA ILE A 15 1.91 -48.42 -2.51
C ILE A 15 1.06 -47.16 -2.26
N GLU A 16 -0.21 -47.11 -2.71
CA GLU A 16 -1.08 -45.98 -2.46
C GLU A 16 -1.37 -45.73 -0.98
N ASN A 17 -1.63 -46.82 -0.22
CA ASN A 17 -1.87 -46.75 1.21
C ASN A 17 -0.62 -46.31 1.96
N GLN A 18 0.54 -46.86 1.58
CA GLN A 18 1.83 -46.49 2.17
C GLN A 18 2.15 -45.04 1.91
N MET A 19 1.94 -44.56 0.67
CA MET A 19 2.15 -43.17 0.30
C MET A 19 1.19 -42.24 1.05
N LYS A 20 -0.09 -42.59 1.17
CA LYS A 20 -1.07 -41.78 1.93
C LYS A 20 -0.68 -41.68 3.41
N SER A 21 -0.32 -42.77 4.04
CA SER A 21 0.11 -42.78 5.43
C SER A 21 1.36 -41.94 5.61
N ALA A 22 2.41 -42.18 4.84
CA ALA A 22 3.66 -41.45 4.91
C ALA A 22 3.48 -39.95 4.65
N TYR A 23 2.59 -39.56 3.72
CA TYR A 23 2.29 -38.17 3.46
C TYR A 23 1.51 -37.52 4.60
N ILE A 24 0.57 -38.22 5.23
CA ILE A 24 -0.15 -37.71 6.40
C ILE A 24 0.84 -37.54 7.58
N ASP A 25 1.68 -38.48 7.85
CA ASP A 25 2.68 -38.45 8.93
C ASP A 25 3.67 -37.29 8.72
N TYR A 26 4.16 -37.12 7.49
CA TYR A 26 5.01 -36.00 7.11
C TYR A 26 4.28 -34.67 7.30
N SER A 27 3.03 -34.58 6.80
CA SER A 27 2.23 -33.35 6.90
C SER A 27 1.96 -32.98 8.36
N MET A 28 1.60 -33.93 9.19
CA MET A 28 1.40 -33.73 10.63
C MET A 28 2.69 -33.25 11.30
N SER A 29 3.82 -33.87 11.00
CA SER A 29 5.13 -33.46 11.51
C SER A 29 5.48 -32.01 11.11
N VAL A 30 5.27 -31.63 9.84
CA VAL A 30 5.55 -30.27 9.37
C VAL A 30 4.62 -29.24 10.04
N ILE A 31 3.35 -29.60 10.25
CA ILE A 31 2.37 -28.71 10.89
C ILE A 31 2.71 -28.52 12.37
N VAL A 32 2.83 -29.63 13.13
CA VAL A 32 2.93 -29.58 14.59
C VAL A 32 4.36 -29.30 15.08
N SER A 33 5.39 -29.84 14.38
CA SER A 33 6.76 -29.85 14.91
C SER A 33 7.74 -28.98 14.14
N ARG A 34 7.30 -28.18 13.15
CA ARG A 34 8.22 -27.36 12.33
C ARG A 34 7.74 -25.97 12.02
N ALA A 35 6.61 -25.82 11.30
CA ALA A 35 6.26 -24.58 10.62
C ALA A 35 5.43 -23.61 11.46
N LEU A 36 4.51 -24.12 12.28
CA LEU A 36 3.58 -23.29 13.04
C LEU A 36 4.10 -22.99 14.45
N PRO A 37 3.82 -21.78 14.98
CA PRO A 37 4.15 -21.41 16.33
C PRO A 37 3.15 -22.04 17.32
N TYR A 38 3.60 -22.24 18.56
CA TYR A 38 2.71 -22.56 19.66
C TYR A 38 2.11 -21.29 20.26
N VAL A 39 0.80 -21.26 20.47
CA VAL A 39 0.10 -20.03 20.88
C VAL A 39 0.56 -19.49 22.24
N ARG A 40 1.00 -20.36 23.15
CA ARG A 40 1.36 -20.04 24.54
C ARG A 40 2.64 -19.20 24.61
N ASP A 41 3.73 -19.62 23.93
CA ASP A 41 5.03 -18.95 23.95
C ASP A 41 5.40 -18.24 22.64
N GLY A 42 4.58 -18.39 21.59
CA GLY A 42 4.79 -17.77 20.29
C GLY A 42 6.00 -18.28 19.50
N LEU A 43 6.55 -19.42 19.88
CA LEU A 43 7.76 -19.96 19.30
C LEU A 43 7.50 -21.21 18.44
N LYS A 44 8.29 -21.36 17.40
CA LYS A 44 8.47 -22.64 16.72
C LYS A 44 9.43 -23.52 17.53
N PRO A 45 9.40 -24.85 17.33
CA PRO A 45 10.31 -25.75 18.06
C PRO A 45 11.79 -25.37 17.94
N VAL A 46 12.26 -24.98 16.76
CA VAL A 46 13.67 -24.57 16.56
C VAL A 46 14.04 -23.34 17.41
N HIS A 47 13.16 -22.32 17.49
CA HIS A 47 13.41 -21.11 18.30
C HIS A 47 13.47 -21.46 19.79
N ARG A 48 12.55 -22.29 20.26
CA ARG A 48 12.49 -22.76 21.67
C ARG A 48 13.76 -23.50 22.05
N ARG A 49 14.20 -24.44 21.20
CA ARG A 49 15.41 -25.22 21.39
C ARG A 49 16.68 -24.36 21.41
N ILE A 50 16.74 -23.32 20.56
CA ILE A 50 17.87 -22.36 20.57
C ILE A 50 17.93 -21.60 21.90
N LEU A 51 16.81 -21.01 22.35
CA LEU A 51 16.78 -20.26 23.61
C LEU A 51 17.07 -21.16 24.81
N PHE A 52 16.51 -22.36 24.85
CA PHE A 52 16.76 -23.35 25.90
C PHE A 52 18.22 -23.84 25.90
N GLY A 53 18.79 -24.17 24.76
CA GLY A 53 20.20 -24.53 24.63
C GLY A 53 21.17 -23.42 25.01
N MET A 54 20.83 -22.17 24.74
CA MET A 54 21.61 -21.03 25.23
C MET A 54 21.54 -20.86 26.75
N LEU A 55 20.39 -21.14 27.37
CA LEU A 55 20.22 -21.18 28.82
C LEU A 55 21.05 -22.32 29.45
N ASP A 56 20.98 -23.53 28.88
CA ASP A 56 21.74 -24.71 29.32
C ASP A 56 23.25 -24.48 29.29
N LEU A 57 23.73 -23.76 28.26
CA LEU A 57 25.13 -23.31 28.15
C LEU A 57 25.50 -22.15 29.08
N GLY A 58 24.55 -21.56 29.79
CA GLY A 58 24.75 -20.39 30.64
C GLY A 58 25.14 -19.12 29.88
N ILE A 59 24.68 -18.97 28.61
CA ILE A 59 24.98 -17.83 27.76
C ILE A 59 23.92 -16.73 27.97
N LEU A 60 23.95 -16.13 29.17
CA LEU A 60 23.01 -15.07 29.60
C LEU A 60 23.42 -13.68 29.10
N SER A 61 22.50 -12.71 29.18
CA SER A 61 22.69 -11.33 28.74
C SER A 61 23.85 -10.60 29.45
N ASN A 62 24.13 -10.97 30.69
CA ASN A 62 25.21 -10.41 31.52
C ASN A 62 26.54 -11.18 31.40
N ARG A 63 26.60 -12.19 30.55
CA ARG A 63 27.79 -13.00 30.28
C ARG A 63 28.48 -12.60 28.98
N SER A 64 29.71 -13.06 28.77
CA SER A 64 30.45 -12.85 27.54
C SER A 64 29.78 -13.56 26.35
N TYR A 65 29.86 -12.92 25.17
CA TYR A 65 29.44 -13.56 23.93
C TYR A 65 30.16 -14.88 23.69
N LYS A 66 29.50 -15.81 23.04
CA LYS A 66 30.07 -17.09 22.60
C LYS A 66 29.90 -17.25 21.09
N LYS A 67 30.84 -17.95 20.46
CA LYS A 67 30.77 -18.25 19.02
C LYS A 67 29.42 -18.91 18.68
N SER A 68 28.77 -18.43 17.63
CA SER A 68 27.51 -18.97 17.17
C SER A 68 27.59 -20.46 16.84
N ALA A 69 28.72 -20.92 16.31
CA ALA A 69 28.99 -22.33 16.04
C ALA A 69 28.89 -23.21 17.30
N ARG A 70 29.23 -22.70 18.50
CA ARG A 70 29.07 -23.44 19.75
C ARG A 70 27.60 -23.63 20.11
N ILE A 71 26.79 -22.56 19.94
CA ILE A 71 25.35 -22.60 20.22
C ILE A 71 24.67 -23.57 19.25
N VAL A 72 24.95 -23.41 17.95
CA VAL A 72 24.41 -24.28 16.90
C VAL A 72 24.77 -25.74 17.13
N GLY A 73 26.03 -26.01 17.45
CA GLY A 73 26.51 -27.38 17.76
C GLY A 73 25.82 -28.02 18.96
N GLU A 74 25.59 -27.27 20.03
CA GLU A 74 24.84 -27.73 21.22
C GLU A 74 23.40 -28.07 20.88
N VAL A 75 22.70 -27.16 20.16
CA VAL A 75 21.30 -27.36 19.77
C VAL A 75 21.15 -28.56 18.83
N LEU A 76 22.06 -28.74 17.88
CA LEU A 76 22.06 -29.88 16.96
C LEU A 76 22.30 -31.21 17.69
N GLY A 77 23.30 -31.20 18.57
CA GLY A 77 23.72 -32.42 19.25
C GLY A 77 22.73 -32.91 20.30
N LYS A 78 21.98 -32.01 20.93
CA LYS A 78 21.08 -32.32 22.05
C LYS A 78 19.59 -32.32 21.69
N TYR A 79 19.13 -31.42 20.80
CA TYR A 79 17.68 -31.12 20.70
C TYR A 79 17.14 -31.12 19.28
N HIS A 80 17.91 -30.75 18.24
CA HIS A 80 17.39 -30.50 16.91
C HIS A 80 18.13 -31.24 15.80
N PRO A 81 17.72 -32.49 15.42
CA PRO A 81 18.44 -33.35 14.50
C PRO A 81 18.23 -32.95 13.02
N HIS A 82 18.58 -31.70 12.65
CA HIS A 82 18.46 -31.14 11.30
C HIS A 82 19.76 -30.46 10.88
N GLY A 83 19.79 -29.86 9.66
CA GLY A 83 20.97 -29.15 9.15
C GLY A 83 21.35 -27.92 10.00
N ASP A 84 22.65 -27.68 10.15
CA ASP A 84 23.23 -26.58 10.91
C ASP A 84 22.78 -25.20 10.40
N THR A 85 22.62 -25.07 9.07
CA THR A 85 22.12 -23.82 8.45
C THR A 85 20.72 -23.44 8.95
N SER A 86 19.82 -24.43 9.14
CA SER A 86 18.47 -24.16 9.62
C SER A 86 18.45 -23.58 11.03
N VAL A 87 19.32 -24.04 11.91
CA VAL A 87 19.46 -23.55 13.29
C VAL A 87 20.16 -22.19 13.29
N TYR A 88 21.22 -22.03 12.49
CA TYR A 88 21.95 -20.78 12.40
C TYR A 88 21.08 -19.65 11.83
N ASP A 89 20.35 -19.90 10.74
CA ASP A 89 19.48 -18.89 10.12
C ASP A 89 18.32 -18.48 11.06
N ALA A 90 17.77 -19.44 11.81
CA ALA A 90 16.75 -19.13 12.83
C ALA A 90 17.33 -18.24 13.95
N MET A 91 18.55 -18.57 14.41
CA MET A 91 19.27 -17.79 15.41
C MET A 91 19.59 -16.37 14.89
N VAL A 92 20.09 -16.25 13.68
CA VAL A 92 20.37 -14.97 13.00
C VAL A 92 19.13 -14.10 12.95
N ARG A 93 17.99 -14.64 12.52
CA ARG A 93 16.72 -13.94 12.46
C ARG A 93 16.29 -13.38 13.81
N MET A 94 16.48 -14.14 14.89
CA MET A 94 16.15 -13.67 16.25
C MET A 94 17.07 -12.55 16.74
N ALA A 95 18.22 -12.29 16.07
CA ALA A 95 19.12 -11.20 16.39
C ALA A 95 18.93 -9.94 15.52
N GLN A 96 18.22 -10.05 14.39
CA GLN A 96 18.07 -8.96 13.43
C GLN A 96 16.99 -7.94 13.85
N PRO A 97 17.33 -6.65 14.06
CA PRO A 97 16.41 -5.61 14.51
C PRO A 97 15.40 -5.17 13.44
N TRP A 98 15.61 -5.52 12.16
CA TRP A 98 14.65 -5.29 11.07
C TRP A 98 13.73 -6.49 10.82
N SER A 99 14.04 -7.67 11.37
CA SER A 99 13.21 -8.88 11.29
C SER A 99 12.30 -9.06 12.49
N MET A 100 12.80 -8.74 13.70
CA MET A 100 12.09 -8.87 14.97
C MET A 100 11.84 -7.48 15.57
N ARG A 101 10.60 -7.22 15.98
CA ARG A 101 10.28 -5.96 16.67
C ARG A 101 10.99 -5.87 18.03
N TYR A 102 11.09 -7.00 18.73
CA TYR A 102 11.83 -7.18 19.98
C TYR A 102 12.79 -8.38 19.84
N PRO A 103 14.03 -8.16 19.38
CA PRO A 103 14.99 -9.23 19.19
C PRO A 103 15.24 -10.03 20.47
N LEU A 104 15.33 -11.36 20.34
CA LEU A 104 15.55 -12.27 21.47
C LEU A 104 17.02 -12.63 21.68
N ILE A 105 17.86 -12.43 20.67
CA ILE A 105 19.29 -12.71 20.71
C ILE A 105 20.05 -11.41 20.51
N ASP A 106 21.14 -11.27 21.25
CA ASP A 106 22.12 -10.20 21.11
C ASP A 106 23.32 -10.74 20.33
N GLY A 107 23.47 -10.27 19.08
CA GLY A 107 24.52 -10.72 18.15
C GLY A 107 25.66 -9.74 18.06
N GLN A 108 26.89 -10.28 17.95
CA GLN A 108 28.11 -9.53 17.67
C GLN A 108 28.78 -10.04 16.39
N GLY A 109 29.03 -9.13 15.44
CA GLY A 109 29.57 -9.44 14.12
C GLY A 109 28.54 -9.15 13.02
N ASN A 110 28.74 -9.72 11.85
CA ASN A 110 27.86 -9.54 10.71
C ASN A 110 26.71 -10.57 10.73
N PHE A 111 25.49 -10.10 11.07
CA PHE A 111 24.24 -10.85 11.06
C PHE A 111 23.38 -10.55 9.83
N GLY A 112 23.99 -10.06 8.73
CA GLY A 112 23.27 -9.64 7.52
C GLY A 112 22.89 -8.17 7.56
N SER A 113 22.15 -7.73 6.53
CA SER A 113 21.63 -6.37 6.40
C SER A 113 20.18 -6.36 5.88
N ILE A 114 19.55 -5.19 5.92
CA ILE A 114 18.23 -4.95 5.31
C ILE A 114 18.27 -5.04 3.78
N ASP A 115 19.46 -5.00 3.18
CA ASP A 115 19.71 -5.19 1.75
C ASP A 115 19.77 -6.68 1.35
N ASN A 116 19.44 -7.56 2.31
CA ASN A 116 19.44 -9.02 2.16
C ASN A 116 20.86 -9.60 1.99
N ASP A 117 21.88 -8.91 2.50
CA ASP A 117 23.20 -9.53 2.62
C ASP A 117 23.15 -10.72 3.55
N SER A 118 23.86 -11.78 3.17
CA SER A 118 23.95 -12.97 3.98
C SER A 118 24.76 -12.73 5.25
N PRO A 119 24.39 -13.34 6.39
CA PRO A 119 25.20 -13.28 7.58
C PRO A 119 26.57 -13.94 7.34
N ALA A 120 27.58 -13.50 8.09
CA ALA A 120 28.87 -14.18 8.09
C ALA A 120 28.72 -15.61 8.62
N ALA A 121 29.61 -16.53 8.21
CA ALA A 121 29.58 -17.90 8.69
C ALA A 121 29.65 -17.96 10.23
N MET A 122 28.96 -18.92 10.85
CA MET A 122 28.75 -19.05 12.30
C MET A 122 30.04 -19.12 13.12
N ARG A 123 31.19 -19.42 12.50
CA ARG A 123 32.53 -19.40 13.15
C ARG A 123 33.04 -17.98 13.41
N TYR A 124 32.50 -16.98 12.70
CA TYR A 124 32.91 -15.57 12.85
C TYR A 124 31.97 -14.77 13.76
N THR A 125 30.68 -15.10 13.76
CA THR A 125 29.67 -14.42 14.59
C THR A 125 29.68 -14.94 16.03
N GLU A 126 29.22 -14.09 16.94
CA GLU A 126 29.06 -14.41 18.35
C GLU A 126 27.68 -13.97 18.82
N ALA A 127 27.12 -14.69 19.80
CA ALA A 127 25.79 -14.40 20.31
C ALA A 127 25.65 -14.66 21.81
N ARG A 128 24.66 -14.04 22.41
CA ARG A 128 24.14 -14.27 23.78
C ARG A 128 22.67 -13.96 23.84
N LEU A 129 22.00 -14.40 24.91
CA LEU A 129 20.60 -14.04 25.15
C LEU A 129 20.46 -12.53 25.38
N ARG A 130 19.33 -11.95 24.96
CA ARG A 130 18.89 -10.64 25.44
C ARG A 130 18.12 -10.77 26.77
N LYS A 131 18.06 -9.70 27.54
CA LYS A 131 17.30 -9.67 28.81
C LYS A 131 15.84 -10.10 28.64
N LEU A 132 15.18 -9.69 27.56
CA LEU A 132 13.81 -10.07 27.27
C LEU A 132 13.64 -11.58 27.08
N SER A 133 14.65 -12.28 26.55
CA SER A 133 14.64 -13.74 26.42
C SER A 133 14.78 -14.45 27.74
N GLU A 134 15.47 -13.83 28.70
CA GLU A 134 15.60 -14.36 30.07
C GLU A 134 14.23 -14.35 30.77
N GLU A 135 13.41 -13.29 30.52
CA GLU A 135 12.02 -13.22 31.01
C GLU A 135 11.12 -14.33 30.43
N MET A 136 11.44 -14.80 29.20
CA MET A 136 10.72 -15.95 28.62
C MET A 136 11.12 -17.29 29.21
N LEU A 137 12.33 -17.39 29.77
CA LEU A 137 12.92 -18.61 30.32
C LEU A 137 12.83 -18.66 31.86
N GLU A 138 12.44 -17.55 32.48
CA GLU A 138 12.40 -17.45 33.93
C GLU A 138 11.45 -18.50 34.54
N ASP A 139 11.84 -19.03 35.70
CA ASP A 139 11.09 -20.06 36.42
C ASP A 139 10.99 -21.45 35.73
N ILE A 140 11.71 -21.69 34.62
CA ILE A 140 11.68 -22.97 33.91
C ILE A 140 12.10 -24.17 34.81
N ASN A 141 12.95 -23.91 35.82
CA ASN A 141 13.45 -24.90 36.74
C ASN A 141 12.50 -25.13 37.97
N LYS A 142 11.34 -24.44 37.97
CA LYS A 142 10.37 -24.54 39.07
C LYS A 142 9.15 -25.40 38.72
N ASP A 143 9.31 -26.43 37.90
CA ASP A 143 8.25 -27.33 37.44
C ASP A 143 7.04 -26.56 36.83
N THR A 144 7.30 -25.45 36.17
CA THR A 144 6.27 -24.59 35.60
C THR A 144 5.75 -25.07 34.25
N VAL A 145 6.55 -25.83 33.50
CA VAL A 145 6.24 -26.38 32.18
C VAL A 145 6.55 -27.87 32.13
N ASP A 146 5.92 -28.55 31.17
CA ASP A 146 6.17 -29.97 30.95
C ASP A 146 7.40 -30.14 30.07
N PHE A 147 8.17 -31.18 30.38
CA PHE A 147 9.32 -31.63 29.60
C PHE A 147 8.97 -32.91 28.84
N GLN A 148 9.61 -33.11 27.71
CA GLN A 148 9.53 -34.31 26.88
C GLN A 148 10.93 -34.76 26.55
N LEU A 149 11.07 -36.04 26.25
CA LEU A 149 12.34 -36.62 25.79
C LEU A 149 12.72 -35.99 24.41
N ASN A 150 14.02 -35.79 24.22
CA ASN A 150 14.56 -35.33 22.94
C ASN A 150 14.46 -36.42 21.89
N PHE A 151 15.06 -36.19 20.69
CA PHE A 151 14.98 -37.11 19.54
C PHE A 151 15.63 -38.48 19.75
N ASP A 152 16.55 -38.66 20.70
CA ASP A 152 17.26 -39.90 21.01
C ASP A 152 16.97 -40.42 22.43
N ASP A 153 15.97 -39.89 23.07
CA ASP A 153 15.51 -40.21 24.44
C ASP A 153 16.61 -40.09 25.53
N SER A 154 17.69 -39.35 25.24
CA SER A 154 18.82 -39.19 26.18
C SER A 154 18.68 -38.01 27.12
N LEU A 155 17.95 -36.98 26.73
CA LEU A 155 17.77 -35.72 27.44
C LEU A 155 16.32 -35.25 27.38
N GLU A 156 15.98 -34.34 28.24
CA GLU A 156 14.67 -33.69 28.25
C GLU A 156 14.71 -32.28 27.70
N GLU A 157 13.69 -31.91 26.93
CA GLU A 157 13.48 -30.56 26.42
C GLU A 157 12.12 -30.03 26.81
N PRO A 158 11.94 -28.70 27.03
CA PRO A 158 10.64 -28.14 27.39
C PRO A 158 9.68 -28.15 26.20
N THR A 159 8.44 -28.55 26.43
CA THR A 159 7.36 -28.53 25.43
C THR A 159 6.92 -27.11 25.08
N VAL A 160 7.03 -26.17 26.05
CA VAL A 160 6.69 -24.75 25.98
C VAL A 160 7.57 -23.98 26.96
N LEU A 161 7.84 -22.72 26.72
CA LEU A 161 8.54 -21.85 27.68
C LEU A 161 7.54 -21.18 28.64
N PRO A 162 7.97 -20.81 29.88
CA PRO A 162 7.13 -20.09 30.84
C PRO A 162 6.61 -18.74 30.31
N ALA A 163 7.40 -18.03 29.48
CA ALA A 163 7.05 -16.87 28.67
C ALA A 163 6.24 -15.78 29.42
N LYS A 164 6.90 -14.94 30.21
CA LYS A 164 6.28 -13.75 30.84
C LYS A 164 5.84 -12.70 29.80
N VAL A 165 6.31 -12.80 28.56
CA VAL A 165 6.10 -11.83 27.49
C VAL A 165 5.17 -12.42 26.42
N PRO A 166 4.17 -11.68 25.90
CA PRO A 166 3.26 -12.14 24.86
C PRO A 166 3.96 -12.17 23.48
N ASN A 167 4.97 -13.05 23.35
CA ASN A 167 5.90 -13.07 22.24
C ASN A 167 5.22 -13.28 20.86
N LEU A 168 4.12 -14.05 20.81
CA LEU A 168 3.39 -14.28 19.57
C LEU A 168 2.87 -12.98 18.95
N LEU A 169 2.37 -12.07 19.78
CA LEU A 169 1.88 -10.76 19.32
C LEU A 169 3.03 -9.78 19.10
N ILE A 170 3.96 -9.63 20.03
CA ILE A 170 4.98 -8.58 19.94
C ILE A 170 5.98 -8.80 18.80
N ASN A 171 6.29 -10.03 18.43
CA ASN A 171 7.24 -10.34 17.38
C ASN A 171 6.57 -10.91 16.11
N GLY A 172 5.34 -11.38 16.22
CA GLY A 172 4.70 -12.10 15.12
C GLY A 172 5.47 -13.35 14.71
N VAL A 173 5.04 -13.99 13.64
CA VAL A 173 5.72 -15.16 13.08
C VAL A 173 5.20 -15.43 11.67
N SER A 174 6.06 -15.90 10.78
CA SER A 174 5.66 -16.41 9.47
C SER A 174 6.09 -17.85 9.30
N GLY A 175 5.26 -18.69 8.67
CA GLY A 175 5.58 -20.08 8.42
C GLY A 175 4.70 -20.72 7.37
N ILE A 176 5.28 -21.60 6.57
CA ILE A 176 4.58 -22.35 5.52
C ILE A 176 4.56 -23.83 5.93
N ALA A 177 3.37 -24.37 6.15
CA ALA A 177 3.13 -25.77 6.43
C ALA A 177 2.45 -26.46 5.24
N VAL A 178 2.14 -27.74 5.37
CA VAL A 178 1.38 -28.45 4.34
C VAL A 178 -0.09 -28.07 4.44
N GLY A 179 -0.63 -27.51 3.34
CA GLY A 179 -2.04 -27.12 3.26
C GLY A 179 -2.43 -25.84 4.02
N MET A 180 -1.50 -25.20 4.74
CA MET A 180 -1.76 -23.94 5.46
C MET A 180 -0.48 -23.14 5.65
N ALA A 181 -0.64 -21.84 5.87
CA ALA A 181 0.46 -20.93 6.20
C ALA A 181 0.02 -19.98 7.31
N THR A 182 0.96 -19.59 8.15
CA THR A 182 0.76 -18.53 9.14
C THR A 182 1.60 -17.31 8.76
N ASN A 183 1.04 -16.13 8.98
CA ASN A 183 1.73 -14.85 8.80
C ASN A 183 1.15 -13.83 9.78
N MET A 184 1.75 -13.76 10.95
CA MET A 184 1.31 -12.89 12.05
C MET A 184 2.18 -11.65 12.08
N ALA A 185 1.52 -10.50 12.16
CA ALA A 185 2.20 -9.22 12.24
C ALA A 185 2.74 -8.97 13.67
N PRO A 186 3.89 -8.30 13.82
CA PRO A 186 4.40 -7.85 15.11
C PRO A 186 3.61 -6.65 15.63
N HIS A 187 3.57 -6.48 16.99
CA HIS A 187 2.84 -5.41 17.66
C HIS A 187 3.70 -4.71 18.71
N HIS A 188 3.28 -3.53 19.10
CA HIS A 188 3.92 -2.76 20.16
C HIS A 188 3.73 -3.43 21.52
N LEU A 189 4.82 -3.61 22.30
CA LEU A 189 4.80 -4.32 23.59
C LEU A 189 3.86 -3.65 24.59
N GLY A 190 3.97 -2.34 24.77
CA GLY A 190 3.14 -1.59 25.72
C GLY A 190 1.65 -1.68 25.40
N GLU A 191 1.28 -1.55 24.12
CA GLU A 191 -0.11 -1.70 23.65
C GLU A 191 -0.62 -3.13 23.92
N THR A 192 0.19 -4.13 23.59
CA THR A 192 -0.16 -5.54 23.79
C THR A 192 -0.37 -5.88 25.27
N ILE A 193 0.51 -5.39 26.15
CA ILE A 193 0.37 -5.58 27.60
C ILE A 193 -0.88 -4.86 28.13
N ASN A 194 -1.15 -3.64 27.67
CA ASN A 194 -2.38 -2.93 28.06
C ASN A 194 -3.63 -3.72 27.65
N GLY A 195 -3.64 -4.32 26.45
CA GLY A 195 -4.73 -5.22 26.03
C GLY A 195 -4.83 -6.49 26.88
N CYS A 196 -3.71 -7.08 27.30
CA CYS A 196 -3.69 -8.21 28.22
C CYS A 196 -4.25 -7.83 29.59
N ILE A 197 -3.91 -6.67 30.13
CA ILE A 197 -4.43 -6.14 31.38
C ILE A 197 -5.94 -5.88 31.27
N ALA A 198 -6.39 -5.25 30.19
CA ALA A 198 -7.82 -5.03 29.95
C ALA A 198 -8.62 -6.33 29.88
N TYR A 199 -8.04 -7.39 29.31
CA TYR A 199 -8.65 -8.73 29.32
C TYR A 199 -8.68 -9.36 30.72
N ILE A 200 -7.65 -9.17 31.56
CA ILE A 200 -7.65 -9.64 32.96
C ILE A 200 -8.75 -8.94 33.75
N ASP A 201 -8.90 -7.63 33.57
CA ASP A 201 -9.89 -6.83 34.28
C ASP A 201 -11.33 -7.12 33.78
N ASN A 202 -11.51 -7.47 32.53
CA ASN A 202 -12.79 -7.84 31.91
C ASN A 202 -12.62 -9.00 30.91
N PRO A 203 -12.80 -10.26 31.29
CA PRO A 203 -12.69 -11.42 30.39
C PRO A 203 -13.72 -11.42 29.24
N ASP A 204 -14.83 -10.70 29.40
CA ASP A 204 -15.88 -10.60 28.37
C ASP A 204 -15.63 -9.47 27.34
N ILE A 205 -14.53 -8.72 27.49
CA ILE A 205 -14.13 -7.64 26.59
C ILE A 205 -14.26 -8.06 25.12
N THR A 206 -14.84 -7.20 24.30
CA THR A 206 -14.99 -7.45 22.85
C THR A 206 -13.68 -7.19 22.10
N VAL A 207 -13.58 -7.67 20.85
CA VAL A 207 -12.43 -7.38 19.99
C VAL A 207 -12.33 -5.88 19.73
N ALA A 208 -13.45 -5.18 19.53
CA ALA A 208 -13.48 -3.74 19.30
C ALA A 208 -12.90 -2.94 20.47
N GLU A 209 -13.25 -3.29 21.71
CA GLU A 209 -12.70 -2.68 22.90
C GLU A 209 -11.20 -3.00 23.07
N LEU A 210 -10.77 -4.23 22.75
CA LEU A 210 -9.34 -4.57 22.74
C LEU A 210 -8.54 -3.74 21.71
N MET A 211 -9.15 -3.33 20.60
CA MET A 211 -8.53 -2.47 19.61
C MET A 211 -8.28 -1.04 20.09
N GLU A 212 -8.92 -0.60 21.14
CA GLU A 212 -8.61 0.68 21.80
C GLU A 212 -7.23 0.64 22.47
N HIS A 213 -6.84 -0.53 22.98
CA HIS A 213 -5.54 -0.78 23.61
C HIS A 213 -4.47 -1.22 22.61
N ILE A 214 -4.81 -2.15 21.70
CA ILE A 214 -3.91 -2.70 20.65
C ILE A 214 -4.37 -2.14 19.31
N LYS A 215 -3.87 -0.96 18.98
CA LYS A 215 -4.39 -0.16 17.83
C LYS A 215 -4.18 -0.82 16.49
N ALA A 216 -2.96 -1.26 16.20
CA ALA A 216 -2.56 -1.89 14.94
C ALA A 216 -1.20 -2.59 15.09
N PRO A 217 -0.77 -3.40 14.12
CA PRO A 217 0.60 -3.89 14.04
C PRO A 217 1.63 -2.78 14.15
N ASP A 218 2.81 -3.12 14.69
CA ASP A 218 3.95 -2.22 14.82
C ASP A 218 5.20 -2.90 14.26
N PHE A 219 5.57 -2.53 13.04
CA PHE A 219 6.62 -3.19 12.31
C PHE A 219 8.02 -2.70 12.74
N PRO A 220 9.04 -3.58 12.77
CA PRO A 220 10.40 -3.22 13.17
C PRO A 220 11.03 -2.15 12.28
N THR A 221 10.67 -2.12 11.00
CA THR A 221 11.13 -1.13 10.01
C THR A 221 10.33 0.18 10.02
N GLY A 222 9.31 0.30 10.88
CA GLY A 222 8.40 1.46 10.89
C GLY A 222 7.43 1.46 9.72
N GLY A 223 7.32 2.58 9.03
CA GLY A 223 6.39 2.75 7.91
C GLY A 223 5.02 3.26 8.34
N ILE A 224 4.10 3.28 7.39
CA ILE A 224 2.73 3.78 7.54
C ILE A 224 1.75 2.67 7.18
N ILE A 225 0.83 2.34 8.08
CA ILE A 225 -0.34 1.52 7.74
C ILE A 225 -1.36 2.44 7.08
N TYR A 226 -1.68 2.15 5.81
CA TYR A 226 -2.59 2.95 5.00
C TYR A 226 -3.96 2.28 4.87
N GLY A 227 -4.98 2.91 5.49
CA GLY A 227 -6.30 2.32 5.66
C GLY A 227 -6.38 1.37 6.87
N TYR A 228 -7.53 1.33 7.54
CA TYR A 228 -7.70 0.62 8.81
C TYR A 228 -8.58 -0.64 8.69
N ASP A 229 -9.33 -0.79 7.61
CA ASP A 229 -10.30 -1.88 7.43
C ASP A 229 -9.63 -3.26 7.46
N GLY A 230 -8.45 -3.40 6.82
CA GLY A 230 -7.69 -4.65 6.84
C GLY A 230 -7.15 -5.02 8.23
N VAL A 231 -6.89 -4.03 9.11
CA VAL A 231 -6.50 -4.26 10.50
C VAL A 231 -7.69 -4.78 11.29
N ARG A 232 -8.86 -4.13 11.15
CA ARG A 232 -10.11 -4.55 11.79
C ARG A 232 -10.47 -5.97 11.38
N GLU A 233 -10.50 -6.26 10.10
CA GLU A 233 -10.78 -7.60 9.59
C GLU A 233 -9.83 -8.66 10.17
N ALA A 234 -8.51 -8.35 10.23
CA ALA A 234 -7.51 -9.26 10.79
C ALA A 234 -7.73 -9.53 12.28
N TYR A 235 -8.13 -8.53 13.05
CA TYR A 235 -8.35 -8.67 14.49
C TYR A 235 -9.66 -9.40 14.82
N GLU A 236 -10.71 -9.19 14.02
CA GLU A 236 -12.01 -9.85 14.21
C GLU A 236 -12.00 -11.31 13.72
N THR A 237 -11.38 -11.57 12.58
CA THR A 237 -11.48 -12.88 11.89
C THR A 237 -10.20 -13.72 11.96
N GLY A 238 -9.06 -13.11 12.31
CA GLY A 238 -7.74 -13.72 12.20
C GLY A 238 -7.14 -13.66 10.79
N ARG A 239 -7.83 -13.01 9.82
CA ARG A 239 -7.35 -12.80 8.46
C ARG A 239 -7.66 -11.36 8.03
N GLY A 240 -6.71 -10.74 7.32
CA GLY A 240 -6.90 -9.42 6.77
C GLY A 240 -5.72 -9.01 5.90
N ARG A 241 -5.93 -8.01 5.05
CA ARG A 241 -4.89 -7.46 4.19
C ARG A 241 -4.63 -6.01 4.56
N ILE A 242 -3.42 -5.72 5.05
CA ILE A 242 -2.98 -4.37 5.38
C ILE A 242 -2.10 -3.83 4.27
N ILE A 243 -2.24 -2.54 3.96
CA ILE A 243 -1.34 -1.82 3.07
C ILE A 243 -0.29 -1.12 3.92
N ILE A 244 0.99 -1.35 3.62
CA ILE A 244 2.12 -0.72 4.31
C ILE A 244 2.85 0.15 3.31
N ARG A 245 3.09 1.42 3.67
CA ARG A 245 3.90 2.38 2.93
C ARG A 245 5.20 2.66 3.66
N GLY A 246 6.27 2.88 2.91
CA GLY A 246 7.48 3.51 3.44
C GLY A 246 7.21 4.98 3.75
N VAL A 247 7.89 5.52 4.73
CA VAL A 247 7.84 6.95 5.05
C VAL A 247 8.70 7.71 4.05
N ALA A 248 8.07 8.66 3.35
CA ALA A 248 8.75 9.53 2.41
C ALA A 248 8.38 10.99 2.68
N THR A 249 9.37 11.88 2.62
CA THR A 249 9.23 13.32 2.77
C THR A 249 9.73 14.02 1.51
N ILE A 250 9.13 15.17 1.18
CA ILE A 250 9.56 16.01 0.07
C ILE A 250 10.34 17.16 0.68
N GLU A 251 11.58 17.32 0.27
CA GLU A 251 12.47 18.40 0.71
C GLU A 251 12.94 19.23 -0.48
N SER A 252 13.06 20.54 -0.29
CA SER A 252 13.61 21.43 -1.29
C SER A 252 15.07 21.74 -0.97
N PHE A 253 16.00 21.37 -1.86
CA PHE A 253 17.42 21.63 -1.71
C PHE A 253 17.96 22.33 -2.95
N ALA A 254 18.58 23.52 -2.76
CA ALA A 254 19.18 24.31 -3.84
C ALA A 254 18.24 24.61 -5.03
N GLY A 255 16.95 24.84 -4.76
CA GLY A 255 15.94 25.13 -5.80
C GLY A 255 15.49 23.90 -6.62
N LYS A 256 15.78 22.69 -6.14
CA LYS A 256 15.28 21.42 -6.67
C LYS A 256 14.56 20.66 -5.56
N GLU A 257 13.52 19.95 -5.92
CA GLU A 257 12.82 19.06 -4.98
C GLU A 257 13.47 17.66 -4.98
N GLN A 258 13.49 17.06 -3.81
CA GLN A 258 13.97 15.71 -3.56
C GLN A 258 12.93 14.93 -2.78
N ILE A 259 12.72 13.67 -3.10
CA ILE A 259 11.95 12.75 -2.27
C ILE A 259 12.93 11.93 -1.45
N ILE A 260 12.80 12.01 -0.12
CA ILE A 260 13.66 11.32 0.83
C ILE A 260 12.85 10.24 1.52
N VAL A 261 13.24 8.98 1.32
CA VAL A 261 12.61 7.81 1.96
C VAL A 261 13.42 7.43 3.19
N THR A 262 12.78 7.48 4.35
CA THR A 262 13.41 7.20 5.67
C THR A 262 13.02 5.84 6.24
N SER A 263 12.01 5.16 5.66
CA SER A 263 11.68 3.78 6.01
C SER A 263 11.19 3.01 4.80
N VAL A 264 11.40 1.69 4.81
CA VAL A 264 10.85 0.78 3.80
C VAL A 264 9.81 -0.14 4.45
N PRO A 265 8.80 -0.62 3.72
CA PRO A 265 7.83 -1.55 4.26
C PRO A 265 8.49 -2.83 4.80
N TYR A 266 7.86 -3.42 5.81
CA TYR A 266 8.36 -4.65 6.44
C TYR A 266 8.54 -5.79 5.44
N GLN A 267 9.65 -6.52 5.55
CA GLN A 267 10.08 -7.61 4.66
C GLN A 267 10.43 -7.19 3.23
N VAL A 268 10.53 -5.91 2.94
CA VAL A 268 11.02 -5.42 1.65
C VAL A 268 12.54 -5.34 1.66
N ASN A 269 13.16 -5.88 0.61
CA ASN A 269 14.59 -5.71 0.34
C ASN A 269 14.84 -4.32 -0.25
N LYS A 270 15.61 -3.49 0.46
CA LYS A 270 15.89 -2.10 0.08
C LYS A 270 16.65 -2.00 -1.24
N ALA A 271 17.73 -2.76 -1.41
CA ALA A 271 18.55 -2.73 -2.62
C ALA A 271 17.78 -3.20 -3.86
N GLU A 272 16.95 -4.25 -3.73
CA GLU A 272 16.09 -4.74 -4.81
C GLU A 272 15.02 -3.70 -5.20
N MET A 273 14.44 -3.00 -4.22
CA MET A 273 13.48 -1.92 -4.46
C MET A 273 14.13 -0.79 -5.26
N ILE A 274 15.34 -0.35 -4.88
CA ILE A 274 16.10 0.70 -5.58
C ILE A 274 16.38 0.26 -7.02
N ARG A 275 16.88 -0.97 -7.23
CA ARG A 275 17.18 -1.50 -8.55
C ARG A 275 15.95 -1.53 -9.46
N LYS A 276 14.83 -2.07 -8.96
CA LYS A 276 13.56 -2.08 -9.72
C LYS A 276 13.05 -0.69 -10.03
N THR A 277 13.25 0.27 -9.14
CA THR A 277 12.89 1.67 -9.39
C THR A 277 13.73 2.26 -10.52
N ALA A 278 15.04 2.00 -10.55
CA ALA A 278 15.90 2.42 -11.64
C ALA A 278 15.48 1.79 -12.98
N ASP A 279 15.10 0.51 -13.01
CA ASP A 279 14.58 -0.15 -14.20
C ASP A 279 13.30 0.52 -14.71
N LEU A 280 12.35 0.88 -13.81
CA LEU A 280 11.11 1.59 -14.17
C LEU A 280 11.36 3.00 -14.71
N ILE A 281 12.41 3.69 -14.27
CA ILE A 281 12.83 4.98 -14.80
C ILE A 281 13.42 4.81 -16.21
N ASN A 282 14.29 3.83 -16.41
CA ASN A 282 14.87 3.51 -17.71
C ASN A 282 13.79 3.12 -18.73
N ASP A 283 12.79 2.38 -18.31
CA ASP A 283 11.59 2.00 -19.08
C ASP A 283 10.61 3.17 -19.33
N LYS A 284 10.89 4.38 -18.80
CA LYS A 284 10.03 5.56 -18.85
C LYS A 284 8.62 5.35 -18.25
N LYS A 285 8.48 4.43 -17.32
CA LYS A 285 7.24 4.23 -16.55
C LYS A 285 7.11 5.21 -15.40
N ILE A 286 8.25 5.63 -14.83
CA ILE A 286 8.36 6.71 -13.86
C ILE A 286 9.23 7.80 -14.48
N GLU A 287 8.63 8.94 -14.71
CA GLU A 287 9.31 10.14 -15.22
C GLU A 287 9.49 11.16 -14.09
N GLY A 288 10.36 12.13 -14.29
CA GLY A 288 10.59 13.19 -13.30
C GLY A 288 11.73 12.95 -12.32
N ILE A 289 12.35 11.77 -12.28
CA ILE A 289 13.53 11.47 -11.45
C ILE A 289 14.80 11.62 -12.30
N VAL A 290 15.83 12.26 -11.72
CA VAL A 290 17.16 12.45 -12.34
C VAL A 290 18.13 11.41 -11.84
N ASP A 291 18.16 11.18 -10.51
CA ASP A 291 19.13 10.31 -9.86
C ASP A 291 18.51 9.63 -8.63
N ILE A 292 19.08 8.49 -8.25
CA ILE A 292 18.70 7.74 -7.05
C ILE A 292 19.98 7.46 -6.26
N ARG A 293 20.02 7.90 -5.00
CA ARG A 293 21.14 7.66 -4.10
C ARG A 293 20.68 6.93 -2.86
N ASP A 294 21.44 5.94 -2.46
CA ASP A 294 21.30 5.30 -1.15
C ASP A 294 22.34 5.90 -0.18
N GLU A 295 21.86 6.72 0.73
CA GLU A 295 22.62 7.40 1.76
C GLU A 295 22.39 6.75 3.13
N SER A 296 21.88 5.51 3.17
CA SER A 296 21.59 4.80 4.40
C SER A 296 22.89 4.49 5.17
N ASP A 297 22.85 4.71 6.47
CA ASP A 297 23.98 4.48 7.38
C ASP A 297 23.52 3.77 8.68
N ARG A 298 24.40 3.76 9.69
CA ARG A 298 24.08 3.21 11.02
C ARG A 298 22.96 3.94 11.77
N ASN A 299 22.61 5.17 11.35
CA ASN A 299 21.56 5.97 11.98
C ASN A 299 20.18 5.67 11.38
N GLY A 300 20.12 5.05 10.20
CA GLY A 300 18.87 4.66 9.58
C GLY A 300 18.90 4.61 8.06
N ILE A 301 17.72 4.38 7.49
CA ILE A 301 17.50 4.35 6.05
C ILE A 301 17.36 5.78 5.55
N ARG A 302 18.06 6.08 4.44
CA ARG A 302 17.95 7.34 3.70
C ARG A 302 18.15 7.07 2.22
N ILE A 303 17.06 6.99 1.46
CA ILE A 303 17.08 6.86 0.01
C ILE A 303 16.62 8.20 -0.56
N VAL A 304 17.43 8.81 -1.42
CA VAL A 304 17.19 10.13 -2.01
C VAL A 304 16.88 9.97 -3.49
N TYR A 305 15.72 10.48 -3.92
CA TYR A 305 15.33 10.60 -5.32
C TYR A 305 15.40 12.07 -5.72
N ASP A 306 16.38 12.42 -6.55
CA ASP A 306 16.54 13.78 -7.09
C ASP A 306 15.55 14.01 -8.23
N LEU A 307 14.73 15.06 -8.14
CA LEU A 307 13.70 15.35 -9.14
C LEU A 307 14.18 16.35 -10.20
N LYS A 308 13.59 16.28 -11.39
CA LYS A 308 13.71 17.32 -12.42
C LYS A 308 13.00 18.59 -11.94
N ARG A 309 13.41 19.75 -12.46
CA ARG A 309 12.83 21.06 -12.08
C ARG A 309 11.34 21.18 -12.42
N ASP A 310 10.92 20.53 -13.49
CA ASP A 310 9.56 20.50 -14.05
C ASP A 310 8.71 19.34 -13.49
N ALA A 311 9.24 18.54 -12.58
CA ALA A 311 8.52 17.40 -12.03
C ALA A 311 7.66 17.81 -10.82
N VAL A 312 6.42 17.35 -10.80
CA VAL A 312 5.54 17.49 -9.65
C VAL A 312 5.84 16.37 -8.65
N SER A 313 6.46 16.73 -7.52
CA SER A 313 6.97 15.77 -6.53
C SER A 313 5.91 14.81 -6.00
N ASN A 314 4.69 15.29 -5.73
CA ASN A 314 3.58 14.44 -5.27
C ASN A 314 3.17 13.39 -6.31
N VAL A 315 3.17 13.74 -7.59
CA VAL A 315 2.86 12.80 -8.68
C VAL A 315 3.93 11.72 -8.79
N VAL A 316 5.20 12.10 -8.67
CA VAL A 316 6.32 11.14 -8.68
C VAL A 316 6.24 10.23 -7.47
N LEU A 317 5.98 10.76 -6.27
CA LEU A 317 5.83 9.97 -5.04
C LEU A 317 4.67 8.97 -5.17
N ASN A 318 3.55 9.41 -5.72
CA ASN A 318 2.40 8.54 -5.96
C ASN A 318 2.72 7.41 -6.96
N LYS A 319 3.47 7.70 -8.03
CA LYS A 319 3.97 6.66 -8.96
C LYS A 319 4.93 5.69 -8.26
N LEU A 320 5.79 6.17 -7.36
CA LEU A 320 6.66 5.30 -6.55
C LEU A 320 5.84 4.35 -5.67
N TYR A 321 4.81 4.83 -4.98
CA TYR A 321 3.90 3.98 -4.20
C TYR A 321 3.15 2.96 -5.07
N GLN A 322 2.71 3.34 -6.25
CA GLN A 322 1.93 2.47 -7.13
C GLN A 322 2.76 1.39 -7.82
N LEU A 323 3.97 1.73 -8.28
CA LEU A 323 4.76 0.90 -9.18
C LEU A 323 5.93 0.18 -8.51
N THR A 324 6.29 0.55 -7.26
CA THR A 324 7.43 -0.01 -6.55
C THR A 324 7.03 -0.66 -5.23
N ALA A 325 7.98 -1.36 -4.60
CA ALA A 325 7.78 -1.94 -3.27
C ALA A 325 7.78 -0.91 -2.12
N LEU A 326 7.83 0.41 -2.42
CA LEU A 326 7.65 1.46 -1.41
C LEU A 326 6.24 1.41 -0.79
N GLN A 327 5.26 0.86 -1.50
CA GLN A 327 4.00 0.40 -0.96
C GLN A 327 3.83 -1.09 -1.22
N THR A 328 3.51 -1.87 -0.20
CA THR A 328 3.24 -3.30 -0.30
C THR A 328 2.04 -3.71 0.53
N SER A 329 1.50 -4.88 0.28
CA SER A 329 0.44 -5.44 1.10
C SER A 329 0.98 -6.56 1.98
N PHE A 330 0.66 -6.51 3.27
CA PHE A 330 0.93 -7.56 4.23
C PHE A 330 -0.37 -8.34 4.51
N SER A 331 -0.42 -9.59 4.12
CA SER A 331 -1.60 -10.45 4.36
C SER A 331 -1.44 -11.14 5.69
N ILE A 332 -2.25 -10.73 6.67
CA ILE A 332 -2.32 -11.38 7.98
C ILE A 332 -3.09 -12.70 7.85
N ASN A 333 -2.56 -13.73 8.49
CA ASN A 333 -3.22 -15.01 8.67
C ASN A 333 -2.75 -15.63 10.00
N ASN A 334 -3.57 -15.48 11.04
CA ASN A 334 -3.23 -15.82 12.42
C ASN A 334 -3.53 -17.30 12.70
N ILE A 335 -2.68 -18.19 12.20
CA ILE A 335 -2.77 -19.62 12.50
C ILE A 335 -1.67 -20.02 13.49
N ALA A 336 -2.05 -20.58 14.63
CA ALA A 336 -1.12 -21.11 15.62
C ALA A 336 -1.61 -22.44 16.18
N LEU A 337 -0.72 -23.17 16.86
CA LEU A 337 -1.07 -24.42 17.53
C LEU A 337 -1.69 -24.14 18.90
N VAL A 338 -2.92 -24.60 19.07
CA VAL A 338 -3.63 -24.62 20.34
C VAL A 338 -3.82 -26.07 20.74
N ARG A 339 -3.17 -26.51 21.83
CA ARG A 339 -3.20 -27.92 22.30
C ARG A 339 -2.86 -28.90 21.19
N GLY A 340 -1.80 -28.59 20.38
CA GLY A 340 -1.33 -29.44 19.29
C GLY A 340 -2.16 -29.40 18.01
N ARG A 341 -3.21 -28.57 17.91
CA ARG A 341 -4.06 -28.41 16.71
C ARG A 341 -3.89 -27.03 16.08
N PRO A 342 -3.78 -26.92 14.76
CA PRO A 342 -3.75 -25.63 14.09
C PRO A 342 -5.13 -24.97 14.15
N VAL A 343 -5.18 -23.76 14.67
CA VAL A 343 -6.43 -22.97 14.81
C VAL A 343 -6.17 -21.57 14.28
N GLN A 344 -7.14 -21.02 13.56
CA GLN A 344 -7.17 -19.61 13.19
C GLN A 344 -7.69 -18.79 14.38
N LEU A 345 -6.93 -17.78 14.78
CA LEU A 345 -7.17 -17.03 16.01
C LEU A 345 -7.46 -15.56 15.70
N ASN A 346 -8.49 -15.03 16.32
CA ASN A 346 -8.73 -13.59 16.40
C ASN A 346 -7.84 -12.95 17.50
N LEU A 347 -7.87 -11.63 17.63
CA LEU A 347 -7.05 -10.93 18.63
C LEU A 347 -7.36 -11.38 20.06
N LYS A 348 -8.65 -11.48 20.42
CA LYS A 348 -9.09 -11.90 21.76
C LYS A 348 -8.63 -13.32 22.06
N ASP A 349 -8.70 -14.24 21.10
CA ASP A 349 -8.27 -15.63 21.32
C ASP A 349 -6.77 -15.74 21.61
N ILE A 350 -5.94 -14.91 20.93
CA ILE A 350 -4.48 -14.89 21.17
C ILE A 350 -4.21 -14.39 22.59
N VAL A 351 -4.82 -13.28 23.00
CA VAL A 351 -4.67 -12.71 24.34
C VAL A 351 -5.16 -13.71 25.41
N ARG A 352 -6.32 -14.30 25.21
CA ARG A 352 -6.88 -15.31 26.12
C ARG A 352 -5.92 -16.48 26.33
N ASN A 353 -5.42 -17.10 25.26
CA ASN A 353 -4.51 -18.24 25.37
C ASN A 353 -3.20 -17.89 26.08
N PHE A 354 -2.70 -16.67 25.89
CA PHE A 354 -1.52 -16.20 26.60
C PHE A 354 -1.82 -16.03 28.11
N ILE A 355 -2.92 -15.40 28.50
CA ILE A 355 -3.28 -15.21 29.91
C ILE A 355 -3.58 -16.56 30.59
N GLU A 356 -4.29 -17.47 29.93
CA GLU A 356 -4.49 -18.83 30.42
C GLU A 356 -3.16 -19.55 30.67
N HIS A 357 -2.20 -19.43 29.76
CA HIS A 357 -0.86 -19.98 29.96
C HIS A 357 -0.16 -19.34 31.17
N ARG A 358 -0.17 -18.01 31.30
CA ARG A 358 0.42 -17.36 32.46
C ARG A 358 -0.22 -17.80 33.75
N HIS A 359 -1.54 -17.94 33.77
CA HIS A 359 -2.26 -18.45 34.96
C HIS A 359 -1.81 -19.87 35.35
N GLU A 360 -1.60 -20.77 34.36
CA GLU A 360 -1.05 -22.10 34.60
C GLU A 360 0.37 -22.04 35.18
N ILE A 361 1.24 -21.22 34.58
CA ILE A 361 2.63 -21.04 35.00
C ILE A 361 2.71 -20.52 36.46
N VAL A 362 1.98 -19.45 36.77
CA VAL A 362 1.95 -18.88 38.12
C VAL A 362 1.42 -19.91 39.12
N THR A 363 0.37 -20.65 38.78
CA THR A 363 -0.17 -21.68 39.64
C THR A 363 0.85 -22.80 39.94
N ARG A 364 1.56 -23.29 38.93
CA ARG A 364 2.61 -24.32 39.05
C ARG A 364 3.81 -23.79 39.82
N ARG A 365 4.24 -22.57 39.58
CA ARG A 365 5.33 -21.89 40.29
C ARG A 365 5.00 -21.79 41.79
N ILE A 366 3.82 -21.29 42.17
CA ILE A 366 3.41 -21.15 43.58
C ILE A 366 3.34 -22.51 44.25
N ARG A 367 2.84 -23.54 43.57
CA ARG A 367 2.85 -24.93 44.11
C ARG A 367 4.27 -25.44 44.36
N PHE A 368 5.19 -25.19 43.45
CA PHE A 368 6.58 -25.58 43.64
C PHE A 368 7.21 -24.80 44.80
N GLU A 369 7.01 -23.49 44.89
CA GLU A 369 7.55 -22.66 45.95
C GLU A 369 6.92 -23.03 47.32
N LEU A 370 5.63 -23.33 47.37
CA LEU A 370 4.97 -23.87 48.54
C LEU A 370 5.62 -25.17 49.02
N LYS A 371 5.77 -26.14 48.11
CA LYS A 371 6.40 -27.44 48.42
C LYS A 371 7.81 -27.29 48.94
N GLU A 372 8.61 -26.41 48.38
CA GLU A 372 9.99 -26.14 48.83
C GLU A 372 9.98 -25.41 50.19
N ALA A 373 9.05 -24.46 50.39
CA ALA A 373 8.87 -23.77 51.68
C ALA A 373 8.44 -24.74 52.79
N GLU A 374 7.47 -25.62 52.50
CA GLU A 374 7.02 -26.66 53.43
C GLU A 374 8.15 -27.61 53.79
N LYS A 375 8.93 -28.11 52.83
CA LYS A 375 10.09 -28.97 53.11
C LYS A 375 11.12 -28.24 53.98
N ARG A 376 11.40 -26.99 53.71
CA ARG A 376 12.37 -26.19 54.46
C ARG A 376 11.86 -25.90 55.87
N ALA A 377 10.58 -25.50 56.00
CA ALA A 377 9.95 -25.29 57.33
C ALA A 377 9.94 -26.57 58.17
N HIS A 378 9.64 -27.75 57.56
CA HIS A 378 9.68 -29.05 58.22
C HIS A 378 11.06 -29.39 58.81
N ILE A 379 12.14 -29.08 58.03
CA ILE A 379 13.53 -29.28 58.54
C ILE A 379 13.82 -28.30 59.70
N LEU A 380 13.44 -27.05 59.58
CA LEU A 380 13.69 -26.04 60.62
C LEU A 380 12.91 -26.33 61.91
N GLU A 381 11.68 -26.82 61.79
CA GLU A 381 10.88 -27.30 62.95
C GLU A 381 11.63 -28.39 63.72
N GLY A 382 12.14 -29.37 63.01
CA GLY A 382 12.95 -30.43 63.65
C GLY A 382 14.19 -29.90 64.33
N LEU A 383 14.87 -28.93 63.71
CA LEU A 383 16.07 -28.26 64.31
C LEU A 383 15.68 -27.43 65.56
N LEU A 384 14.53 -26.79 65.59
CA LEU A 384 14.06 -26.05 66.76
C LEU A 384 13.75 -26.99 67.92
N ILE A 385 13.06 -28.14 67.69
CA ILE A 385 12.83 -29.18 68.66
C ILE A 385 14.15 -29.70 69.24
N ALA A 386 15.16 -29.93 68.39
CA ALA A 386 16.45 -30.39 68.83
C ALA A 386 17.20 -29.31 69.67
N MET A 387 17.06 -28.02 69.34
CA MET A 387 17.67 -26.95 70.09
C MET A 387 17.00 -26.68 71.40
N ASP A 388 15.69 -26.89 71.56
CA ASP A 388 14.96 -26.78 72.77
C ASP A 388 15.30 -27.94 73.79
N ASN A 389 15.78 -29.06 73.25
CA ASN A 389 16.19 -30.24 74.02
C ASN A 389 17.67 -30.61 73.80
N LEU A 390 18.53 -29.61 73.76
CA LEU A 390 19.90 -29.70 73.26
C LEU A 390 20.76 -30.72 74.02
N ASP A 391 20.72 -30.66 75.35
CA ASP A 391 21.49 -31.55 76.22
C ASP A 391 21.10 -33.00 76.06
N GLU A 392 19.83 -33.29 75.95
CA GLU A 392 19.30 -34.64 75.74
C GLU A 392 19.66 -35.18 74.35
N VAL A 393 19.58 -34.35 73.27
CA VAL A 393 19.96 -34.68 71.90
C VAL A 393 21.45 -34.97 71.83
N ILE A 394 22.33 -34.16 72.44
CA ILE A 394 23.79 -34.39 72.47
C ILE A 394 24.11 -35.67 73.24
N ALA A 395 23.50 -35.89 74.39
CA ALA A 395 23.71 -37.09 75.15
C ALA A 395 23.34 -38.37 74.41
N MET A 396 22.20 -38.35 73.71
CA MET A 396 21.74 -39.41 72.82
C MET A 396 22.64 -39.71 71.65
N ILE A 397 23.08 -38.68 70.92
CA ILE A 397 24.02 -38.82 69.81
C ILE A 397 25.36 -39.43 70.26
N ARG A 398 25.85 -39.01 71.43
CA ARG A 398 27.12 -39.53 72.02
C ARG A 398 27.00 -40.97 72.53
N ALA A 399 25.80 -41.39 72.94
CA ALA A 399 25.52 -42.75 73.37
C ALA A 399 25.35 -43.76 72.26
N SER A 400 24.96 -43.31 71.05
CA SER A 400 24.76 -44.18 69.87
C SER A 400 26.11 -44.56 69.24
N GLN A 401 26.20 -45.87 68.83
CA GLN A 401 27.41 -46.38 68.17
C GLN A 401 27.44 -46.15 66.65
N THR A 402 26.26 -46.00 66.06
CA THR A 402 26.13 -45.73 64.62
C THR A 402 25.22 -44.53 64.34
N PRO A 403 25.38 -43.81 63.21
CA PRO A 403 24.46 -42.74 62.80
C PRO A 403 23.01 -43.18 62.68
N GLU A 404 22.79 -44.45 62.29
CA GLU A 404 21.45 -45.05 62.16
C GLU A 404 20.77 -45.20 63.53
N GLU A 405 21.51 -45.72 64.56
CA GLU A 405 20.99 -45.75 65.94
C GLU A 405 20.65 -44.37 66.49
N ALA A 406 21.49 -43.38 66.21
CA ALA A 406 21.25 -42.00 66.62
C ALA A 406 19.98 -41.43 65.93
N ARG A 407 19.81 -41.70 64.64
CA ARG A 407 18.64 -41.30 63.86
C ARG A 407 17.35 -41.91 64.43
N ASP A 408 17.34 -43.22 64.62
CA ASP A 408 16.17 -43.99 65.11
C ASP A 408 15.83 -43.61 66.56
N GLY A 409 16.83 -43.32 67.37
CA GLY A 409 16.69 -42.79 68.71
C GLY A 409 16.03 -41.41 68.74
N LEU A 410 16.47 -40.49 67.86
CA LEU A 410 15.91 -39.13 67.69
C LEU A 410 14.44 -39.17 67.20
N GLN A 411 14.17 -40.09 66.26
CA GLN A 411 12.77 -40.29 65.78
C GLN A 411 11.84 -40.80 66.88
N THR A 412 12.27 -41.79 67.62
CA THR A 412 11.48 -42.45 68.63
C THR A 412 11.21 -41.51 69.82
N ARG A 413 12.23 -40.75 70.22
CA ARG A 413 12.22 -39.94 71.44
C ARG A 413 11.44 -38.61 71.29
N PHE A 414 11.68 -37.93 70.17
CA PHE A 414 11.18 -36.59 69.92
C PHE A 414 10.08 -36.58 68.83
N GLY A 415 9.65 -37.73 68.28
CA GLY A 415 8.61 -37.79 67.28
C GLY A 415 9.05 -37.20 65.93
N LEU A 416 10.37 -37.14 65.66
CA LEU A 416 10.93 -36.53 64.47
C LEU A 416 10.80 -37.46 63.28
N THR A 417 10.67 -36.88 62.08
CA THR A 417 10.76 -37.59 60.80
C THR A 417 12.22 -37.98 60.48
N GLU A 418 12.40 -38.93 59.60
CA GLU A 418 13.75 -39.34 59.16
C GLU A 418 14.56 -38.15 58.55
N LEU A 419 13.89 -37.28 57.79
CA LEU A 419 14.50 -36.08 57.20
C LEU A 419 14.93 -35.06 58.27
N GLN A 420 14.11 -34.87 59.29
CA GLN A 420 14.45 -34.02 60.45
C GLN A 420 15.61 -34.57 61.23
N ALA A 421 15.59 -35.89 61.56
CA ALA A 421 16.67 -36.54 62.31
C ALA A 421 17.99 -36.50 61.53
N ARG A 422 18.00 -36.74 60.23
CA ARG A 422 19.20 -36.55 59.36
C ARG A 422 19.72 -35.11 59.41
N ALA A 423 18.86 -34.12 59.25
CA ALA A 423 19.25 -32.70 59.28
C ALA A 423 19.87 -32.30 60.63
N ILE A 424 19.43 -32.89 61.74
CA ILE A 424 19.99 -32.72 63.08
C ILE A 424 21.38 -33.35 63.17
N LEU A 425 21.57 -34.58 62.64
CA LEU A 425 22.86 -35.23 62.64
C LEU A 425 23.91 -34.54 61.72
N ASP A 426 23.46 -33.93 60.64
CA ASP A 426 24.32 -33.19 59.74
C ASP A 426 24.60 -31.75 60.19
N MET A 427 24.00 -31.36 61.35
CA MET A 427 24.14 -29.98 61.88
C MET A 427 25.56 -29.76 62.41
N ARG A 428 26.18 -28.68 61.95
CA ARG A 428 27.48 -28.20 62.46
C ARG A 428 27.34 -27.64 63.87
N LEU A 429 28.29 -27.93 64.77
CA LEU A 429 28.33 -27.43 66.15
C LEU A 429 28.26 -25.85 66.22
N GLN A 430 28.71 -25.18 65.21
CA GLN A 430 28.65 -23.72 65.13
C GLN A 430 27.20 -23.21 65.15
N ARG A 431 26.20 -23.99 64.72
CA ARG A 431 24.77 -23.58 64.69
C ARG A 431 24.08 -23.73 66.06
N LEU A 432 24.75 -24.23 67.07
CA LEU A 432 24.26 -24.36 68.45
C LEU A 432 24.44 -23.06 69.25
N VAL A 433 25.00 -21.99 68.70
CA VAL A 433 25.17 -20.70 69.37
C VAL A 433 23.83 -19.97 69.41
N GLY A 434 23.56 -19.26 70.52
CA GLY A 434 22.29 -18.60 70.75
C GLY A 434 21.82 -17.63 69.66
N LEU A 435 22.71 -16.92 69.04
CA LEU A 435 22.40 -16.06 67.89
C LEU A 435 21.91 -16.79 66.63
N GLU A 436 22.36 -18.03 66.44
CA GLU A 436 21.89 -18.84 65.31
C GLU A 436 20.50 -19.44 65.56
N ARG A 437 20.16 -19.72 66.84
CA ARG A 437 18.78 -20.12 67.25
C ARG A 437 17.76 -19.04 66.90
N GLU A 438 18.02 -17.78 67.17
CA GLU A 438 17.10 -16.67 66.80
C GLU A 438 16.97 -16.53 65.29
N LYS A 439 18.03 -16.70 64.49
CA LYS A 439 17.96 -16.71 63.03
C LYS A 439 17.10 -17.85 62.48
N ILE A 440 17.27 -19.08 63.03
CA ILE A 440 16.48 -20.24 62.61
C ILE A 440 14.98 -20.02 62.97
N LYS A 441 14.70 -19.42 64.14
CA LYS A 441 13.32 -19.09 64.52
C LYS A 441 12.69 -18.04 63.65
N SER A 442 13.46 -16.99 63.27
CA SER A 442 13.02 -15.93 62.35
C SER A 442 12.79 -16.50 60.92
N GLU A 443 13.73 -17.32 60.42
CA GLU A 443 13.57 -18.01 59.12
C GLU A 443 12.33 -18.92 59.12
N TYR A 444 12.09 -19.64 60.17
CA TYR A 444 10.89 -20.49 60.30
C TYR A 444 9.59 -19.69 60.29
N GLN A 445 9.54 -18.56 61.03
CA GLN A 445 8.38 -17.69 61.04
C GLN A 445 8.10 -17.07 59.66
N GLU A 446 9.14 -16.57 59.00
CA GLU A 446 9.02 -16.03 57.64
C GLU A 446 8.51 -17.09 56.62
N LEU A 447 8.94 -18.35 56.83
CA LEU A 447 8.45 -19.44 55.96
C LEU A 447 6.99 -19.78 56.24
N LEU A 448 6.53 -19.75 57.49
CA LEU A 448 5.13 -19.96 57.81
C LEU A 448 4.25 -18.87 57.18
N GLU A 449 4.65 -17.61 57.23
CA GLU A 449 3.95 -16.51 56.61
C GLU A 449 3.92 -16.67 55.07
N LYS A 450 5.02 -17.12 54.43
CA LYS A 450 5.05 -17.45 53.03
C LYS A 450 4.14 -18.62 52.63
N ILE A 451 4.12 -19.67 53.46
CA ILE A 451 3.25 -20.83 53.28
C ILE A 451 1.77 -20.42 53.33
N GLU A 452 1.40 -19.59 54.32
CA GLU A 452 0.04 -19.05 54.43
C GLU A 452 -0.30 -18.17 53.18
N TYR A 453 0.61 -17.32 52.77
CA TYR A 453 0.44 -16.50 51.56
C TYR A 453 0.25 -17.36 50.32
N TYR A 454 1.10 -18.37 50.10
CA TYR A 454 1.02 -19.24 48.94
C TYR A 454 -0.29 -20.04 48.90
N ASN A 455 -0.77 -20.50 50.04
CA ASN A 455 -2.07 -21.17 50.16
C ASN A 455 -3.21 -20.21 49.76
N LYS A 456 -3.22 -18.98 50.25
CA LYS A 456 -4.22 -17.95 49.88
C LYS A 456 -4.17 -17.68 48.35
N VAL A 457 -2.98 -17.58 47.77
CA VAL A 457 -2.85 -17.38 46.32
C VAL A 457 -3.38 -18.57 45.53
N LEU A 458 -3.17 -19.81 46.02
CA LEU A 458 -3.68 -21.00 45.34
C LEU A 458 -5.21 -21.15 45.45
N GLU A 459 -5.82 -20.61 46.48
CA GLU A 459 -7.28 -20.63 46.67
C GLU A 459 -7.98 -19.55 45.83
N SER A 460 -7.38 -18.35 45.65
CA SER A 460 -7.98 -17.22 44.94
C SER A 460 -7.48 -17.08 43.53
N VAL A 461 -8.39 -17.10 42.55
CA VAL A 461 -8.11 -16.80 41.14
C VAL A 461 -7.73 -15.33 40.96
N GLU A 462 -8.42 -14.45 41.71
CA GLU A 462 -8.21 -13.00 41.66
C GLU A 462 -6.77 -12.64 42.04
N MET A 463 -6.25 -13.24 43.12
CA MET A 463 -4.85 -13.00 43.54
C MET A 463 -3.85 -13.47 42.49
N ARG A 464 -4.10 -14.60 41.84
CA ARG A 464 -3.23 -15.08 40.75
C ARG A 464 -3.28 -14.13 39.55
N MET A 465 -4.44 -13.61 39.16
CA MET A 465 -4.59 -12.64 38.10
C MET A 465 -3.92 -11.30 38.43
N GLU A 466 -3.97 -10.88 39.70
CA GLU A 466 -3.26 -9.69 40.15
C GLU A 466 -1.73 -9.85 40.07
N ILE A 467 -1.19 -11.03 40.43
CA ILE A 467 0.23 -11.34 40.26
C ILE A 467 0.61 -11.23 38.77
N ILE A 468 -0.19 -11.83 37.87
CA ILE A 468 0.07 -11.76 36.43
C ILE A 468 0.03 -10.31 35.93
N LYS A 469 -0.94 -9.53 36.38
CA LYS A 469 -1.08 -8.10 36.04
C LYS A 469 0.13 -7.30 36.49
N ASN A 470 0.63 -7.51 37.68
CA ASN A 470 1.80 -6.84 38.24
C ASN A 470 3.08 -7.23 37.47
N GLU A 471 3.27 -8.51 37.14
CA GLU A 471 4.38 -8.97 36.31
C GLU A 471 4.36 -8.35 34.88
N LEU A 472 3.17 -8.22 34.27
CA LEU A 472 3.01 -7.57 32.97
C LEU A 472 3.30 -6.07 33.04
N ILE A 473 2.91 -5.38 34.10
CA ILE A 473 3.22 -3.97 34.34
C ILE A 473 4.75 -3.79 34.43
N GLU A 474 5.43 -4.63 35.20
CA GLU A 474 6.88 -4.60 35.32
C GLU A 474 7.57 -4.77 33.96
N ILE A 475 7.13 -5.74 33.16
CA ILE A 475 7.65 -5.97 31.81
C ILE A 475 7.42 -4.74 30.92
N ARG A 476 6.24 -4.13 30.98
CA ARG A 476 5.91 -2.92 30.22
C ARG A 476 6.85 -1.77 30.60
N GLU A 477 7.04 -1.50 31.89
CA GLU A 477 7.89 -0.40 32.35
C GLU A 477 9.35 -0.61 32.00
N LYS A 478 9.82 -1.86 31.96
CA LYS A 478 11.21 -2.20 31.72
C LYS A 478 11.61 -2.26 30.23
N TYR A 479 10.67 -2.61 29.33
CA TYR A 479 10.98 -2.94 27.95
C TYR A 479 10.14 -2.21 26.90
N SER A 480 9.12 -1.43 27.29
CA SER A 480 8.32 -0.67 26.31
C SER A 480 9.15 0.46 25.73
N ASP A 481 9.03 0.64 24.42
CA ASP A 481 9.63 1.72 23.65
C ASP A 481 8.53 2.51 22.90
N GLU A 482 8.89 3.43 22.03
CA GLU A 482 7.93 4.16 21.20
C GLU A 482 7.46 3.32 20.01
N ARG A 483 6.21 3.56 19.61
CA ARG A 483 5.64 2.97 18.41
C ARG A 483 6.39 3.45 17.17
N ARG A 484 6.77 2.54 16.26
CA ARG A 484 7.53 2.83 15.05
C ARG A 484 6.64 3.04 13.82
N THR A 485 5.51 2.35 13.75
CA THR A 485 4.59 2.39 12.61
C THR A 485 3.49 3.39 12.86
N THR A 486 3.28 4.34 11.96
CA THR A 486 2.17 5.30 12.00
C THR A 486 0.92 4.70 11.35
N ILE A 487 -0.26 5.22 11.72
CA ILE A 487 -1.55 4.75 11.20
C ILE A 487 -2.25 5.91 10.51
N GLU A 488 -2.52 5.75 9.21
CA GLU A 488 -3.37 6.65 8.43
C GLU A 488 -4.73 6.01 8.20
N TYR A 489 -5.76 6.59 8.77
CA TYR A 489 -7.14 6.08 8.71
C TYR A 489 -7.85 6.39 7.37
N ALA A 490 -7.14 6.96 6.40
CA ALA A 490 -7.72 7.35 5.11
C ALA A 490 -8.30 6.15 4.35
N THR A 491 -9.54 6.30 3.90
CA THR A 491 -10.32 5.28 3.18
C THR A 491 -10.30 5.45 1.65
N SER A 492 -9.47 6.35 1.09
CA SER A 492 -9.43 6.55 -0.35
C SER A 492 -8.53 5.52 -1.02
N ASP A 493 -9.14 4.61 -1.77
CA ASP A 493 -8.42 3.79 -2.74
C ASP A 493 -7.59 4.69 -3.65
N PHE A 494 -6.33 4.31 -3.84
CA PHE A 494 -5.40 4.99 -4.74
C PHE A 494 -5.96 5.00 -6.15
N ARG A 495 -6.34 6.18 -6.66
CA ARG A 495 -6.86 6.32 -8.02
C ARG A 495 -5.71 6.59 -8.97
N ILE A 496 -5.78 6.06 -10.19
CA ILE A 496 -4.83 6.36 -11.26
C ILE A 496 -4.73 7.88 -11.49
N GLU A 497 -5.82 8.59 -11.26
CA GLU A 497 -5.94 10.05 -11.32
C GLU A 497 -4.95 10.77 -10.40
N ASP A 498 -4.69 10.23 -9.20
CA ASP A 498 -3.77 10.82 -8.21
C ASP A 498 -2.29 10.76 -8.67
N THR A 499 -2.01 10.07 -9.77
CA THR A 499 -0.66 9.97 -10.37
C THR A 499 -0.46 10.87 -11.57
N ILE A 500 -1.48 11.61 -11.98
CA ILE A 500 -1.48 12.44 -13.19
C ILE A 500 -1.82 13.87 -12.79
N PRO A 501 -0.99 14.88 -13.14
CA PRO A 501 -1.34 16.27 -12.87
C PRO A 501 -2.60 16.66 -13.66
N ASP A 502 -3.48 17.46 -13.04
CA ASP A 502 -4.71 17.93 -13.66
C ASP A 502 -4.49 19.19 -14.51
N ASP A 503 -3.59 19.07 -15.50
CA ASP A 503 -3.24 20.18 -16.40
C ASP A 503 -4.30 20.40 -17.47
N ASN A 504 -4.41 21.63 -17.94
CA ASN A 504 -5.22 21.98 -19.10
C ASN A 504 -4.57 21.48 -20.38
N VAL A 505 -5.30 20.71 -21.15
CA VAL A 505 -4.87 20.13 -22.42
C VAL A 505 -5.85 20.46 -23.54
N VAL A 506 -5.34 20.58 -24.76
CA VAL A 506 -6.15 20.72 -25.97
C VAL A 506 -6.36 19.32 -26.55
N VAL A 507 -7.61 18.89 -26.62
CA VAL A 507 -8.00 17.64 -27.26
C VAL A 507 -8.42 17.96 -28.70
N THR A 508 -7.80 17.25 -29.64
CA THR A 508 -8.14 17.40 -31.07
C THR A 508 -8.61 16.09 -31.65
N ILE A 509 -9.64 16.13 -32.48
CA ILE A 509 -10.19 14.95 -33.15
C ILE A 509 -10.36 15.26 -34.63
N SER A 510 -9.84 14.40 -35.48
CA SER A 510 -9.95 14.53 -36.93
C SER A 510 -11.24 13.88 -37.47
N HIS A 511 -11.60 14.22 -38.70
CA HIS A 511 -12.76 13.67 -39.40
C HIS A 511 -12.73 12.13 -39.52
N LEU A 512 -11.55 11.57 -39.70
CA LEU A 512 -11.36 10.10 -39.75
C LEU A 512 -11.27 9.47 -38.34
N GLY A 513 -11.45 10.26 -37.26
CA GLY A 513 -11.50 9.78 -35.89
C GLY A 513 -10.14 9.56 -35.23
N TYR A 514 -9.09 10.26 -35.65
CA TYR A 514 -7.81 10.30 -34.91
C TYR A 514 -7.90 11.32 -33.80
N VAL A 515 -7.51 10.91 -32.58
CA VAL A 515 -7.54 11.75 -31.39
C VAL A 515 -6.14 11.88 -30.78
N LYS A 516 -5.84 13.06 -30.27
CA LYS A 516 -4.67 13.35 -29.46
C LYS A 516 -4.98 14.42 -28.43
N ARG A 517 -4.18 14.46 -27.37
CA ARG A 517 -4.12 15.59 -26.44
C ARG A 517 -2.76 16.27 -26.59
N THR A 518 -2.76 17.58 -26.48
CA THR A 518 -1.55 18.43 -26.59
C THR A 518 -1.62 19.43 -25.44
N GLN A 519 -0.48 19.76 -24.83
CA GLN A 519 -0.46 20.78 -23.79
C GLN A 519 -0.91 22.14 -24.35
N LEU A 520 -1.68 22.89 -23.55
CA LEU A 520 -2.23 24.18 -23.98
C LEU A 520 -1.12 25.17 -24.35
N THR A 521 0.03 25.08 -23.69
CA THR A 521 1.22 25.93 -23.92
C THR A 521 1.80 25.82 -25.34
N GLU A 522 1.52 24.75 -26.09
CA GLU A 522 1.96 24.62 -27.48
C GLU A 522 1.17 25.50 -28.48
N TYR A 523 0.04 26.08 -28.06
CA TYR A 523 -0.80 26.95 -28.91
C TYR A 523 -0.58 28.42 -28.56
N ARG A 524 0.25 29.12 -29.33
CA ARG A 524 0.52 30.57 -29.14
C ARG A 524 -0.59 31.44 -29.74
N VAL A 525 -0.91 32.55 -29.10
CA VAL A 525 -1.83 33.56 -29.61
C VAL A 525 -1.21 34.26 -30.83
N GLN A 526 -2.00 34.48 -31.89
CA GLN A 526 -1.57 35.20 -33.09
C GLN A 526 -2.51 36.39 -33.35
N GLY A 527 -1.93 37.54 -33.68
CA GLY A 527 -2.70 38.75 -34.02
C GLY A 527 -3.49 38.62 -35.33
N ARG A 528 -4.41 39.54 -35.55
CA ARG A 528 -5.29 39.61 -36.72
C ARG A 528 -4.49 39.64 -38.03
N GLY A 529 -4.87 38.78 -38.99
CA GLY A 529 -4.22 38.68 -40.30
C GLY A 529 -2.98 37.81 -40.37
N GLY A 530 -2.68 37.04 -39.26
CA GLY A 530 -1.61 36.07 -39.25
C GLY A 530 -1.84 34.93 -40.26
N ARG A 531 -0.77 34.24 -40.63
CA ARG A 531 -0.81 33.11 -41.61
C ARG A 531 -1.35 31.82 -41.03
N GLY A 532 -1.71 31.80 -39.73
CA GLY A 532 -2.11 30.62 -39.00
C GLY A 532 -0.94 29.65 -38.75
N ALA A 533 -1.12 28.75 -37.81
CA ALA A 533 -0.18 27.66 -37.53
C ALA A 533 -0.84 26.33 -37.89
N ILE A 534 -0.05 25.34 -38.36
CA ILE A 534 -0.55 24.03 -38.69
C ILE A 534 -0.95 23.34 -37.40
N GLY A 535 -2.25 23.11 -37.17
CA GLY A 535 -2.80 22.47 -35.97
C GLY A 535 -2.70 20.93 -35.99
N GLY A 536 -2.27 20.33 -37.10
CA GLY A 536 -2.06 18.88 -37.24
C GLY A 536 -1.67 18.54 -38.67
N THR A 537 -0.87 17.51 -38.87
CA THR A 537 -0.65 16.91 -40.20
C THR A 537 -1.76 15.89 -40.42
N ALA A 538 -2.72 16.19 -41.29
CA ALA A 538 -3.72 15.24 -41.73
C ALA A 538 -3.21 14.39 -42.94
N ARG A 539 -3.84 13.26 -43.19
CA ARG A 539 -3.69 12.58 -44.51
C ARG A 539 -4.43 13.39 -45.55
N ASP A 540 -4.15 13.16 -46.84
CA ASP A 540 -4.68 13.96 -47.96
C ASP A 540 -6.22 14.10 -47.96
N GLU A 541 -6.96 13.31 -47.22
CA GLU A 541 -8.41 13.31 -47.10
C GLU A 541 -8.91 13.55 -45.65
N ASP A 542 -8.06 13.87 -44.65
CA ASP A 542 -8.42 14.04 -43.24
C ASP A 542 -8.23 15.50 -42.81
N PHE A 543 -9.09 16.00 -41.93
CA PHE A 543 -9.00 17.34 -41.36
C PHE A 543 -9.44 17.34 -39.92
N LEU A 544 -9.02 18.33 -39.12
CA LEU A 544 -9.45 18.50 -37.75
C LEU A 544 -10.91 18.95 -37.68
N GLU A 545 -11.78 18.09 -37.17
CA GLU A 545 -13.21 18.38 -37.04
C GLU A 545 -13.56 18.97 -35.69
N HIS A 546 -12.92 18.55 -34.61
CA HIS A 546 -13.17 19.01 -33.25
C HIS A 546 -11.88 19.40 -32.54
N LEU A 547 -11.97 20.53 -31.80
CA LEU A 547 -10.93 21.04 -30.92
C LEU A 547 -11.62 21.61 -29.68
N PHE A 548 -11.19 21.22 -28.48
CA PHE A 548 -11.69 21.75 -27.22
C PHE A 548 -10.66 21.61 -26.09
N ILE A 549 -10.79 22.45 -25.07
CA ILE A 549 -9.95 22.43 -23.87
C ILE A 549 -10.61 21.54 -22.80
N ALA A 550 -9.82 20.73 -22.13
CA ALA A 550 -10.23 19.88 -21.01
C ALA A 550 -9.09 19.72 -20.02
N THR A 551 -9.38 19.39 -18.76
CA THR A 551 -8.35 18.97 -17.81
C THR A 551 -8.12 17.46 -17.88
N ASN A 552 -6.94 16.99 -17.47
CA ASN A 552 -6.58 15.57 -17.56
C ASN A 552 -7.56 14.66 -16.80
N HIS A 553 -8.14 15.10 -15.70
CA HIS A 553 -9.03 14.29 -14.86
C HIS A 553 -10.47 14.24 -15.33
N ASN A 554 -10.85 15.08 -16.30
CA ASN A 554 -12.20 15.14 -16.80
C ASN A 554 -12.63 13.86 -17.52
N TYR A 555 -13.94 13.59 -17.50
CA TYR A 555 -14.58 12.60 -18.36
C TYR A 555 -15.08 13.23 -19.63
N LEU A 556 -14.79 12.59 -20.73
CA LEU A 556 -15.43 12.88 -22.02
C LEU A 556 -16.55 11.90 -22.27
N LEU A 557 -17.75 12.42 -22.41
CA LEU A 557 -18.89 11.69 -22.96
C LEU A 557 -18.87 11.86 -24.47
N LEU A 558 -18.78 10.73 -25.17
CA LEU A 558 -18.63 10.66 -26.61
C LEU A 558 -19.96 10.19 -27.21
N PHE A 559 -20.61 11.03 -28.00
CA PHE A 559 -21.88 10.72 -28.63
C PHE A 559 -21.70 10.42 -30.11
N THR A 560 -22.25 9.30 -30.58
CA THR A 560 -22.09 8.82 -31.95
C THR A 560 -23.28 9.18 -32.84
N GLU A 561 -23.07 9.18 -34.17
CA GLU A 561 -24.12 9.39 -35.16
C GLU A 561 -25.34 8.48 -34.97
N LYS A 562 -25.10 7.21 -34.59
CA LYS A 562 -26.13 6.23 -34.32
C LYS A 562 -26.82 6.39 -32.95
N GLY A 563 -26.41 7.41 -32.17
CA GLY A 563 -27.03 7.76 -30.89
C GLY A 563 -26.56 6.91 -29.72
N LYS A 564 -25.34 6.36 -29.73
CA LYS A 564 -24.68 5.75 -28.59
C LYS A 564 -23.85 6.77 -27.82
N CYS A 565 -23.63 6.51 -26.51
CA CYS A 565 -22.73 7.27 -25.66
C CYS A 565 -21.63 6.35 -25.08
N TYR A 566 -20.37 6.79 -25.19
CA TYR A 566 -19.20 6.16 -24.60
C TYR A 566 -18.52 7.12 -23.62
N TRP A 567 -17.68 6.58 -22.72
CA TRP A 567 -16.88 7.33 -21.77
C TRP A 567 -15.41 7.16 -22.06
N LEU A 568 -14.65 8.24 -21.94
CA LEU A 568 -13.21 8.24 -22.07
C LEU A 568 -12.64 9.24 -21.05
N ARG A 569 -11.58 8.87 -20.34
CA ARG A 569 -10.83 9.81 -19.52
C ARG A 569 -9.90 10.62 -20.41
N VAL A 570 -9.74 11.91 -20.13
CA VAL A 570 -8.85 12.77 -20.93
C VAL A 570 -7.40 12.27 -20.85
N PHE A 571 -6.95 11.81 -19.70
CA PHE A 571 -5.59 11.26 -19.55
C PHE A 571 -5.34 9.95 -20.31
N GLU A 572 -6.37 9.21 -20.71
CA GLU A 572 -6.27 8.00 -21.54
C GLU A 572 -6.02 8.35 -23.02
N ILE A 573 -6.25 9.59 -23.42
CA ILE A 573 -5.96 10.08 -24.77
C ILE A 573 -4.44 10.20 -24.92
N PRO A 574 -3.84 9.65 -26.00
CA PRO A 574 -2.40 9.73 -26.21
C PRO A 574 -1.93 11.17 -26.34
N GLU A 575 -0.87 11.50 -25.62
CA GLU A 575 -0.18 12.78 -25.76
C GLU A 575 0.58 12.84 -27.08
N GLY A 576 0.53 13.96 -27.72
CA GLY A 576 1.19 14.18 -29.00
C GLY A 576 1.49 15.65 -29.23
N SER A 577 2.60 15.92 -29.94
CA SER A 577 2.93 17.29 -30.38
C SER A 577 1.85 17.84 -31.30
N ARG A 578 1.81 19.17 -31.47
CA ARG A 578 0.86 19.87 -32.34
C ARG A 578 0.79 19.28 -33.76
N THR A 579 1.92 18.83 -34.30
CA THR A 579 2.02 18.27 -35.66
C THR A 579 1.81 16.76 -35.75
N SER A 580 1.70 16.03 -34.63
CA SER A 580 1.49 14.58 -34.63
C SER A 580 0.08 14.20 -35.13
N LYS A 581 -0.06 12.98 -35.68
CA LYS A 581 -1.33 12.48 -36.25
C LYS A 581 -2.32 11.96 -35.19
N GLY A 582 -1.87 11.72 -33.96
CA GLY A 582 -2.68 11.08 -32.93
C GLY A 582 -2.91 9.58 -33.13
N ARG A 583 -3.87 9.00 -32.40
CA ARG A 583 -4.30 7.61 -32.51
C ARG A 583 -5.77 7.51 -32.89
N ALA A 584 -6.13 6.47 -33.61
CA ALA A 584 -7.55 6.23 -33.94
C ALA A 584 -8.36 5.97 -32.66
N ILE A 585 -9.47 6.69 -32.50
CA ILE A 585 -10.32 6.61 -31.31
C ILE A 585 -10.93 5.23 -31.09
N GLN A 586 -11.08 4.45 -32.17
CA GLN A 586 -11.49 3.04 -32.14
C GLN A 586 -10.55 2.15 -31.34
N ASN A 587 -9.30 2.56 -31.14
CA ASN A 587 -8.34 1.85 -30.28
C ASN A 587 -8.49 2.21 -28.79
N LEU A 588 -9.25 3.25 -28.47
CA LEU A 588 -9.48 3.73 -27.09
C LEU A 588 -10.86 3.35 -26.56
N ILE A 589 -11.85 3.21 -27.46
CA ILE A 589 -13.23 2.84 -27.13
C ILE A 589 -13.76 1.77 -28.10
N ASN A 590 -14.65 0.92 -27.61
CA ASN A 590 -15.28 -0.15 -28.43
C ASN A 590 -16.42 0.41 -29.30
N ILE A 591 -16.10 1.29 -30.25
CA ILE A 591 -17.07 1.83 -31.22
C ILE A 591 -17.25 0.87 -32.41
N GLU A 592 -18.45 0.84 -32.97
CA GLU A 592 -18.73 0.07 -34.17
C GLU A 592 -17.98 0.65 -35.39
N PRO A 593 -17.45 -0.18 -36.32
CA PRO A 593 -16.60 0.29 -37.41
C PRO A 593 -17.24 1.32 -38.35
N ASP A 594 -18.57 1.30 -38.44
CA ASP A 594 -19.40 2.15 -39.32
C ASP A 594 -20.10 3.29 -38.56
N ASP A 595 -19.74 3.53 -37.28
CA ASP A 595 -20.27 4.64 -36.49
C ASP A 595 -19.19 5.72 -36.31
N LYS A 596 -19.61 6.98 -36.21
CA LYS A 596 -18.73 8.14 -36.04
C LYS A 596 -19.12 8.95 -34.81
N ILE A 597 -18.13 9.52 -34.13
CA ILE A 597 -18.39 10.44 -33.03
C ILE A 597 -18.76 11.79 -33.58
N ARG A 598 -19.85 12.38 -33.07
CA ARG A 598 -20.37 13.68 -33.51
C ARG A 598 -20.39 14.74 -32.43
N ALA A 599 -20.45 14.34 -31.17
CA ALA A 599 -20.46 15.31 -30.10
C ALA A 599 -19.62 14.83 -28.90
N PHE A 600 -19.06 15.80 -28.23
CA PHE A 600 -18.23 15.61 -27.04
C PHE A 600 -18.77 16.48 -25.93
N ILE A 601 -18.87 15.93 -24.75
CA ILE A 601 -19.22 16.68 -23.55
C ILE A 601 -18.11 16.44 -22.53
N ASN A 602 -17.43 17.52 -22.18
CA ASN A 602 -16.49 17.51 -21.06
C ASN A 602 -17.29 17.60 -19.76
N THR A 603 -17.12 16.64 -18.88
CA THR A 603 -17.80 16.60 -17.58
C THR A 603 -16.77 16.52 -16.45
N LYS A 604 -17.08 17.19 -15.34
CA LYS A 604 -16.31 17.09 -14.10
C LYS A 604 -16.48 15.69 -13.47
N ASP A 605 -16.69 15.58 -12.19
CA ASP A 605 -16.85 14.28 -11.53
C ASP A 605 -18.29 13.73 -11.69
N LEU A 606 -18.40 12.54 -12.29
CA LEU A 606 -19.68 11.83 -12.43
C LEU A 606 -20.14 11.14 -11.13
N LYS A 607 -19.35 11.18 -10.06
CA LYS A 607 -19.69 10.66 -8.73
C LYS A 607 -20.30 11.72 -7.81
N ASP A 608 -20.23 12.97 -8.18
CA ASP A 608 -20.87 14.07 -7.46
C ASP A 608 -22.39 13.99 -7.71
N GLU A 609 -23.13 13.51 -6.71
CA GLU A 609 -24.60 13.30 -6.78
C GLU A 609 -25.35 14.61 -7.01
N GLU A 610 -24.91 15.71 -6.44
CA GLU A 610 -25.55 17.02 -6.61
C GLU A 610 -25.32 17.56 -8.03
N TYR A 611 -24.09 17.47 -8.54
CA TYR A 611 -23.75 17.87 -9.91
C TYR A 611 -24.54 17.05 -10.92
N VAL A 612 -24.62 15.73 -10.74
CA VAL A 612 -25.30 14.80 -11.65
C VAL A 612 -26.82 14.99 -11.63
N ALA A 613 -27.42 15.27 -10.48
CA ALA A 613 -28.86 15.50 -10.34
C ALA A 613 -29.33 16.82 -10.96
N ASN A 614 -28.49 17.86 -10.93
CA ASN A 614 -28.83 19.21 -11.38
C ASN A 614 -28.53 19.46 -12.85
N ASN A 615 -27.89 18.51 -13.56
CA ASN A 615 -27.49 18.70 -14.95
C ASN A 615 -28.22 17.74 -15.91
N PHE A 616 -28.36 18.20 -17.15
CA PHE A 616 -29.02 17.48 -18.21
C PHE A 616 -28.15 17.47 -19.49
N ILE A 617 -28.38 16.48 -20.34
CA ILE A 617 -27.80 16.43 -21.67
C ILE A 617 -28.91 16.66 -22.69
N VAL A 618 -28.73 17.70 -23.49
CA VAL A 618 -29.57 18.04 -24.62
C VAL A 618 -28.90 17.59 -25.90
N MET A 619 -29.60 16.82 -26.69
CA MET A 619 -29.15 16.23 -27.95
C MET A 619 -30.01 16.71 -29.11
N ALA A 620 -29.41 16.97 -30.27
CA ALA A 620 -30.13 17.37 -31.48
C ALA A 620 -29.71 16.52 -32.69
N THR A 621 -30.69 16.24 -33.57
CA THR A 621 -30.49 15.47 -34.80
C THR A 621 -30.55 16.36 -36.04
N THR A 622 -29.95 15.90 -37.14
CA THR A 622 -29.91 16.63 -38.42
C THR A 622 -31.29 16.95 -38.97
N LYS A 623 -32.27 16.13 -38.71
CA LYS A 623 -33.67 16.36 -39.12
C LYS A 623 -34.48 17.22 -38.12
N GLY A 624 -33.80 17.86 -37.18
CA GLY A 624 -34.39 18.87 -36.29
C GLY A 624 -35.14 18.29 -35.09
N MET A 625 -34.87 17.06 -34.70
CA MET A 625 -35.38 16.50 -33.44
C MET A 625 -34.46 16.98 -32.29
N ILE A 626 -35.04 17.14 -31.10
CA ILE A 626 -34.32 17.51 -29.88
C ILE A 626 -34.75 16.61 -28.72
N LYS A 627 -33.83 16.27 -27.87
CA LYS A 627 -34.05 15.42 -26.70
C LYS A 627 -33.30 15.95 -25.50
N LYS A 628 -33.90 15.86 -24.31
CA LYS A 628 -33.29 16.19 -23.03
C LYS A 628 -33.31 14.96 -22.13
N THR A 629 -32.16 14.63 -21.51
CA THR A 629 -31.99 13.48 -20.61
C THR A 629 -31.20 13.92 -19.38
N SER A 630 -31.55 13.45 -18.17
CA SER A 630 -30.76 13.73 -16.94
C SER A 630 -29.35 13.18 -17.06
N LEU A 631 -28.35 13.90 -16.55
CA LEU A 631 -26.95 13.47 -16.50
C LEU A 631 -26.79 12.19 -15.66
N GLU A 632 -27.63 11.98 -14.65
CA GLU A 632 -27.69 10.74 -13.85
C GLU A 632 -27.79 9.49 -14.72
N ALA A 633 -28.50 9.55 -15.84
CA ALA A 633 -28.62 8.43 -16.77
C ALA A 633 -27.26 8.00 -17.38
N TYR A 634 -26.21 8.82 -17.26
CA TYR A 634 -24.88 8.62 -17.79
C TYR A 634 -23.81 8.52 -16.69
N SER A 635 -24.18 8.47 -15.40
CA SER A 635 -23.24 8.44 -14.26
C SER A 635 -22.49 7.11 -14.10
N ARG A 636 -22.95 6.04 -14.80
CA ARG A 636 -22.38 4.69 -14.70
C ARG A 636 -21.68 4.28 -16.01
N PRO A 637 -20.33 4.48 -16.13
CA PRO A 637 -19.56 4.12 -17.32
C PRO A 637 -19.68 2.62 -17.68
N ARG A 638 -19.75 2.33 -18.99
CA ARG A 638 -19.73 0.96 -19.52
C ARG A 638 -18.82 0.91 -20.75
N GLN A 639 -17.94 -0.09 -20.83
CA GLN A 639 -16.99 -0.24 -21.94
C GLN A 639 -17.66 -0.36 -23.33
N ASN A 640 -18.81 -0.99 -23.41
CA ASN A 640 -19.54 -1.19 -24.69
C ASN A 640 -20.48 -0.03 -25.03
N GLY A 641 -20.40 1.09 -24.31
CA GLY A 641 -21.32 2.21 -24.49
C GLY A 641 -22.75 1.91 -24.09
N ILE A 642 -23.61 2.92 -24.19
CA ILE A 642 -25.05 2.83 -23.94
C ILE A 642 -25.82 3.59 -25.00
N ASN A 643 -27.08 3.24 -25.22
CA ASN A 643 -27.97 4.04 -26.07
C ASN A 643 -28.29 5.36 -25.40
N ALA A 644 -28.03 6.47 -26.09
CA ALA A 644 -28.32 7.84 -25.63
C ALA A 644 -29.63 8.37 -26.24
N ILE A 645 -29.88 8.05 -27.49
CA ILE A 645 -31.10 8.45 -28.24
C ILE A 645 -31.42 7.38 -29.29
N ILE A 646 -32.70 7.14 -29.58
CA ILE A 646 -33.12 6.32 -30.73
C ILE A 646 -33.19 7.22 -31.96
N ILE A 647 -32.32 6.98 -32.91
CA ILE A 647 -32.26 7.67 -34.19
C ILE A 647 -33.31 7.07 -35.14
N ARG A 648 -34.02 7.91 -35.90
CA ARG A 648 -34.99 7.50 -36.93
C ARG A 648 -34.29 7.18 -38.23
N GLU A 649 -34.95 6.47 -39.12
CA GLU A 649 -34.46 6.26 -40.50
C GLU A 649 -34.15 7.61 -41.17
N ASP A 650 -33.04 7.68 -41.88
CA ASP A 650 -32.52 8.88 -42.57
C ASP A 650 -32.19 10.10 -41.67
N ASP A 651 -32.03 9.89 -40.35
CA ASP A 651 -31.61 10.93 -39.42
C ASP A 651 -30.28 10.54 -38.75
N THR A 652 -29.55 11.50 -38.21
CA THR A 652 -28.30 11.30 -37.47
C THR A 652 -28.20 12.27 -36.32
N LEU A 653 -27.56 11.85 -35.23
CA LEU A 653 -27.18 12.77 -34.15
C LEU A 653 -26.05 13.67 -34.63
N PHE A 654 -26.15 14.99 -34.43
CA PHE A 654 -25.05 15.88 -34.81
C PHE A 654 -24.47 16.68 -33.64
N GLU A 655 -25.24 16.93 -32.58
CA GLU A 655 -24.78 17.74 -31.45
C GLU A 655 -25.36 17.23 -30.13
N ALA A 656 -24.57 17.32 -29.06
CA ALA A 656 -25.00 17.12 -27.68
C ALA A 656 -24.35 18.17 -26.77
N ARG A 657 -25.10 18.73 -25.82
CA ARG A 657 -24.65 19.76 -24.89
C ARG A 657 -25.08 19.48 -23.47
N LEU A 658 -24.23 19.82 -22.52
CA LEU A 658 -24.57 19.82 -21.11
C LEU A 658 -25.35 21.09 -20.75
N THR A 659 -26.41 20.98 -19.95
CA THR A 659 -27.23 22.12 -19.51
C THR A 659 -27.66 21.93 -18.04
N ASN A 660 -28.03 23.06 -17.40
CA ASN A 660 -28.52 23.06 -16.02
C ASN A 660 -30.07 23.02 -15.93
N GLY A 661 -30.76 22.78 -17.06
CA GLY A 661 -32.23 22.70 -17.12
C GLY A 661 -32.99 24.00 -17.30
N ASN A 662 -32.33 25.16 -17.23
CA ASN A 662 -32.92 26.47 -17.33
C ASN A 662 -32.47 27.29 -18.55
N ASN A 663 -31.67 26.70 -19.42
CA ASN A 663 -31.03 27.39 -20.54
C ASN A 663 -32.02 27.72 -21.66
N GLU A 664 -31.63 28.65 -22.54
CA GLU A 664 -32.30 28.87 -23.82
C GLU A 664 -31.52 28.15 -24.93
N ILE A 665 -32.22 27.60 -25.85
CA ILE A 665 -31.65 26.80 -26.96
C ILE A 665 -31.84 27.52 -28.27
N ILE A 666 -30.76 27.67 -29.02
CA ILE A 666 -30.80 28.12 -30.42
C ILE A 666 -30.42 26.93 -31.32
N MET A 667 -31.25 26.60 -32.29
CA MET A 667 -30.94 25.65 -33.35
C MET A 667 -30.91 26.37 -34.69
N ALA A 668 -29.86 26.08 -35.49
CA ALA A 668 -29.70 26.73 -36.80
C ALA A 668 -29.64 25.67 -37.92
N GLY A 669 -30.35 25.95 -39.03
CA GLY A 669 -30.30 25.12 -40.23
C GLY A 669 -29.38 25.69 -41.29
N ARG A 670 -28.89 24.79 -42.18
CA ARG A 670 -27.99 25.08 -43.30
C ARG A 670 -28.52 26.24 -44.21
N SER A 671 -29.84 26.31 -44.32
CA SER A 671 -30.54 27.37 -45.08
C SER A 671 -30.42 28.78 -44.46
N GLY A 672 -29.63 29.00 -43.42
CA GLY A 672 -29.41 30.29 -42.74
C GLY A 672 -30.59 30.75 -41.90
N ARG A 673 -31.38 29.87 -41.34
CA ARG A 673 -32.45 30.15 -40.38
C ARG A 673 -32.12 29.59 -39.00
N ALA A 674 -32.50 30.30 -37.94
CA ALA A 674 -32.32 29.85 -36.56
C ALA A 674 -33.63 30.05 -35.76
N ILE A 675 -33.86 29.12 -34.80
CA ILE A 675 -34.98 29.18 -33.85
C ILE A 675 -34.44 29.25 -32.43
N ARG A 676 -34.99 30.15 -31.61
CA ARG A 676 -34.67 30.30 -30.19
C ARG A 676 -35.91 29.93 -29.36
N PHE A 677 -35.72 29.08 -28.35
CA PHE A 677 -36.78 28.65 -27.43
C PHE A 677 -36.20 28.25 -26.07
N ASN A 678 -37.04 28.26 -25.02
CA ASN A 678 -36.61 27.91 -23.67
C ASN A 678 -36.51 26.40 -23.53
N GLU A 679 -35.46 25.90 -22.87
CA GLU A 679 -35.21 24.49 -22.60
C GLU A 679 -36.36 23.77 -21.86
N LYS A 680 -37.11 24.53 -21.02
CA LYS A 680 -38.28 24.01 -20.31
C LYS A 680 -39.36 23.45 -21.25
N ASN A 681 -39.37 23.92 -22.50
CA ASN A 681 -40.29 23.45 -23.54
C ASN A 681 -39.90 22.03 -24.01
N VAL A 682 -38.74 21.52 -23.62
CA VAL A 682 -38.27 20.14 -23.87
C VAL A 682 -38.32 19.34 -22.56
N ARG A 683 -39.29 18.46 -22.40
CA ARG A 683 -39.38 17.61 -21.20
C ARG A 683 -38.21 16.64 -21.12
N ALA A 684 -37.74 16.33 -19.91
CA ALA A 684 -36.75 15.29 -19.69
C ALA A 684 -37.32 13.90 -20.08
N MET A 685 -36.53 13.11 -20.77
CA MET A 685 -36.91 11.80 -21.32
C MET A 685 -35.83 10.76 -21.07
N GLY A 686 -36.24 9.51 -20.94
CA GLY A 686 -35.30 8.40 -20.78
C GLY A 686 -34.45 8.17 -22.04
N ARG A 687 -33.29 7.50 -21.88
CA ARG A 687 -32.32 7.24 -22.96
C ARG A 687 -32.92 6.56 -24.20
N ASN A 688 -33.89 5.69 -24.03
CA ASN A 688 -34.52 4.93 -25.12
C ASN A 688 -35.72 5.67 -25.77
N SER A 689 -35.60 6.98 -26.04
CA SER A 689 -36.60 7.77 -26.75
C SER A 689 -35.98 8.50 -27.94
N SER A 690 -36.78 8.86 -28.94
CA SER A 690 -36.33 9.58 -30.16
C SER A 690 -36.46 11.10 -30.07
N GLY A 691 -36.86 11.66 -28.91
CA GLY A 691 -37.02 13.09 -28.74
C GLY A 691 -38.30 13.67 -29.30
N VAL A 692 -38.33 15.00 -29.39
CA VAL A 692 -39.46 15.80 -29.91
C VAL A 692 -38.96 16.76 -30.98
N ARG A 693 -39.87 17.32 -31.83
CA ARG A 693 -39.47 18.28 -32.85
C ARG A 693 -38.95 19.58 -32.23
N GLY A 694 -37.69 19.93 -32.46
CA GLY A 694 -37.07 21.20 -32.05
C GLY A 694 -37.26 22.28 -33.10
N MET A 695 -36.93 22.01 -34.38
CA MET A 695 -37.02 22.97 -35.50
C MET A 695 -37.74 22.32 -36.66
N LYS A 696 -38.53 23.10 -37.44
CA LYS A 696 -39.09 22.69 -38.71
C LYS A 696 -38.20 23.17 -39.84
N LEU A 697 -37.60 22.26 -40.58
CA LEU A 697 -36.70 22.54 -41.69
C LEU A 697 -37.43 23.23 -42.85
N HIS A 698 -36.67 23.98 -43.68
CA HIS A 698 -37.25 24.76 -44.81
C HIS A 698 -37.59 23.86 -45.98
N SER A 699 -36.79 22.83 -46.26
CA SER A 699 -36.97 21.81 -47.28
C SER A 699 -36.48 20.45 -46.78
N ASP A 700 -36.78 19.37 -47.51
CA ASP A 700 -36.31 18.02 -47.18
C ASP A 700 -34.79 17.87 -47.33
N LYS A 701 -34.17 18.78 -48.11
CA LYS A 701 -32.70 18.84 -48.26
C LYS A 701 -32.00 19.74 -47.23
N ASP A 702 -32.75 20.45 -46.36
CA ASP A 702 -32.25 21.27 -45.31
C ASP A 702 -31.88 20.43 -44.08
N GLU A 703 -30.85 20.81 -43.36
CA GLU A 703 -30.37 20.09 -42.20
C GLU A 703 -30.00 21.09 -41.08
N VAL A 704 -30.18 20.69 -39.81
CA VAL A 704 -29.69 21.43 -38.68
C VAL A 704 -28.17 21.22 -38.58
N ILE A 705 -27.44 22.35 -38.49
CA ILE A 705 -25.97 22.36 -38.50
C ILE A 705 -25.35 22.84 -37.17
N GLY A 706 -26.14 23.37 -36.28
CA GLY A 706 -25.63 23.86 -34.99
C GLY A 706 -26.72 24.00 -33.95
N MET A 707 -26.35 23.71 -32.71
CA MET A 707 -27.17 23.91 -31.54
C MET A 707 -26.32 24.63 -30.48
N VAL A 708 -26.87 25.69 -29.90
CA VAL A 708 -26.27 26.46 -28.81
C VAL A 708 -27.19 26.44 -27.61
N CYS A 709 -26.66 26.11 -26.44
CA CYS A 709 -27.34 26.27 -25.17
C CYS A 709 -26.79 27.53 -24.46
N LEU A 710 -27.66 28.43 -24.13
CA LEU A 710 -27.35 29.72 -23.54
C LEU A 710 -27.60 29.67 -22.04
N GLU A 711 -26.55 29.78 -21.26
CA GLU A 711 -26.63 29.90 -19.80
C GLU A 711 -26.83 31.37 -19.38
N ASP A 712 -26.18 32.28 -20.10
CA ASP A 712 -26.18 33.68 -19.87
C ASP A 712 -26.82 34.43 -21.04
N GLN A 713 -27.55 35.50 -20.75
CA GLN A 713 -28.17 36.38 -21.77
C GLN A 713 -27.24 37.48 -22.27
N GLU A 714 -26.08 37.66 -21.64
CA GLU A 714 -25.08 38.68 -22.04
C GLU A 714 -24.08 38.09 -23.06
N CYS A 715 -24.57 37.49 -24.13
CA CYS A 715 -23.72 36.94 -25.18
C CYS A 715 -24.25 37.34 -26.56
N ASP A 716 -23.37 37.39 -27.54
CA ASP A 716 -23.72 37.57 -28.97
C ASP A 716 -23.77 36.22 -29.67
N VAL A 717 -24.53 36.17 -30.76
CA VAL A 717 -24.62 34.97 -31.63
C VAL A 717 -23.71 35.15 -32.82
N LEU A 718 -22.65 34.34 -32.89
CA LEU A 718 -21.75 34.21 -34.02
C LEU A 718 -22.29 33.22 -35.02
N VAL A 719 -22.28 33.55 -36.29
CA VAL A 719 -22.61 32.64 -37.39
C VAL A 719 -21.49 32.68 -38.42
N VAL A 720 -21.12 31.51 -38.94
CA VAL A 720 -20.04 31.34 -39.91
C VAL A 720 -20.51 30.50 -41.07
N SER A 721 -20.16 30.92 -42.30
CA SER A 721 -20.52 30.23 -43.55
C SER A 721 -19.32 29.53 -44.21
N GLU A 722 -19.57 28.64 -45.13
CA GLU A 722 -18.61 27.77 -45.80
C GLU A 722 -17.48 28.55 -46.49
N ASN A 723 -17.79 29.68 -47.14
CA ASN A 723 -16.81 30.46 -47.86
C ASN A 723 -16.09 31.55 -47.01
N GLY A 724 -16.00 31.33 -45.69
CA GLY A 724 -15.23 32.18 -44.81
C GLY A 724 -15.89 33.52 -44.41
N TYR A 725 -17.19 33.67 -44.62
CA TYR A 725 -17.94 34.81 -44.15
C TYR A 725 -18.60 34.53 -42.82
N GLY A 726 -18.59 35.51 -41.90
CA GLY A 726 -19.21 35.39 -40.61
C GLY A 726 -19.58 36.72 -40.04
N LYS A 727 -20.38 36.71 -39.00
CA LYS A 727 -20.76 37.89 -38.22
C LYS A 727 -21.24 37.50 -36.84
N ARG A 728 -21.17 38.43 -35.91
CA ARG A 728 -21.88 38.37 -34.66
C ARG A 728 -23.11 39.27 -34.67
N SER A 729 -24.16 38.83 -34.02
CA SER A 729 -25.44 39.59 -33.91
C SER A 729 -25.89 39.55 -32.45
N LYS A 730 -26.59 40.58 -31.98
CA LYS A 730 -27.13 40.63 -30.63
C LYS A 730 -28.14 39.50 -30.42
N LEU A 731 -28.09 38.87 -29.24
CA LEU A 731 -29.00 37.83 -28.85
C LEU A 731 -30.47 38.30 -28.88
N GLU A 732 -30.74 39.56 -28.59
CA GLU A 732 -32.07 40.21 -28.63
C GLU A 732 -32.72 40.16 -30.01
N ASP A 733 -31.92 40.14 -31.06
CA ASP A 733 -32.42 40.02 -32.44
C ASP A 733 -33.14 38.69 -32.69
N TYR A 734 -32.92 37.67 -31.84
CA TYR A 734 -33.53 36.38 -31.96
C TYR A 734 -34.66 36.24 -30.94
N ARG A 735 -35.90 36.44 -31.37
CA ARG A 735 -37.11 36.35 -30.55
C ARG A 735 -37.25 34.93 -29.96
N VAL A 736 -37.58 34.80 -28.68
CA VAL A 736 -37.94 33.53 -28.05
C VAL A 736 -39.29 33.06 -28.59
N THR A 737 -39.37 31.82 -29.04
CA THR A 737 -40.58 31.21 -29.62
C THR A 737 -40.81 29.85 -29.02
N ASN A 738 -41.95 29.18 -29.38
CA ASN A 738 -42.13 27.79 -29.04
C ASN A 738 -41.30 26.90 -29.99
N ARG A 739 -40.78 25.76 -29.48
CA ARG A 739 -40.09 24.74 -30.31
C ARG A 739 -40.92 24.26 -31.49
N GLY A 740 -40.28 23.76 -32.54
CA GLY A 740 -40.91 23.15 -33.71
C GLY A 740 -41.35 24.17 -34.78
N GLY A 741 -41.02 25.50 -34.64
CA GLY A 741 -41.24 26.55 -35.63
C GLY A 741 -40.17 26.55 -36.77
N LYS A 742 -40.41 27.35 -37.83
CA LYS A 742 -39.43 27.53 -38.95
C LYS A 742 -38.25 28.45 -38.63
N GLY A 743 -38.24 29.13 -37.46
CA GLY A 743 -37.21 30.07 -37.06
C GLY A 743 -37.20 31.39 -37.86
N VAL A 744 -36.24 32.21 -37.56
CA VAL A 744 -35.97 33.55 -38.21
C VAL A 744 -34.71 33.46 -39.05
N LYS A 745 -34.53 34.36 -40.03
CA LYS A 745 -33.30 34.42 -40.85
C LYS A 745 -32.14 34.89 -40.00
N THR A 746 -31.02 34.15 -39.99
CA THR A 746 -29.81 34.46 -39.23
C THR A 746 -28.64 34.83 -40.12
N LEU A 747 -28.57 34.35 -41.35
CA LEU A 747 -27.58 34.75 -42.35
C LEU A 747 -28.28 34.82 -43.69
N ASN A 748 -27.86 35.80 -44.54
CA ASN A 748 -28.31 35.84 -45.92
C ASN A 748 -27.42 34.97 -46.78
N ILE A 749 -27.90 33.77 -47.11
CA ILE A 749 -27.20 32.79 -47.96
C ILE A 749 -27.20 33.28 -49.42
N THR A 750 -26.04 33.34 -50.01
CA THR A 750 -25.77 33.71 -51.42
C THR A 750 -24.66 32.87 -51.95
N GLN A 751 -24.43 32.84 -53.29
CA GLN A 751 -23.26 32.12 -53.85
C GLN A 751 -21.92 32.62 -53.30
N LYS A 752 -21.87 33.88 -52.84
CA LYS A 752 -20.66 34.46 -52.23
C LYS A 752 -20.39 33.95 -50.84
N THR A 753 -21.41 33.76 -50.03
CA THR A 753 -21.28 33.31 -48.62
C THR A 753 -21.17 31.81 -48.53
N GLY A 754 -21.78 31.06 -49.44
CA GLY A 754 -21.99 29.62 -49.24
C GLY A 754 -23.00 29.35 -48.17
N ASP A 755 -23.22 28.10 -47.81
CA ASP A 755 -24.13 27.60 -46.80
C ASP A 755 -23.67 27.94 -45.37
N LEU A 756 -24.63 27.99 -44.42
CA LEU A 756 -24.28 28.16 -43.01
C LEU A 756 -23.65 26.86 -42.46
N ILE A 757 -22.49 26.97 -41.78
CA ILE A 757 -21.77 25.85 -41.25
C ILE A 757 -21.77 25.84 -39.74
N ALA A 758 -21.62 26.98 -39.08
CA ALA A 758 -21.51 27.04 -37.63
C ALA A 758 -22.35 28.19 -37.03
N ILE A 759 -22.86 27.94 -35.82
CA ILE A 759 -23.44 28.90 -34.91
C ILE A 759 -22.84 28.72 -33.52
N LYS A 760 -22.38 29.77 -32.87
CA LYS A 760 -21.78 29.75 -31.54
C LYS A 760 -22.29 30.97 -30.73
N ASN A 761 -22.30 30.85 -29.40
CA ASN A 761 -22.43 32.00 -28.48
C ASN A 761 -21.04 32.50 -28.14
N VAL A 762 -20.85 33.80 -28.17
CA VAL A 762 -19.56 34.42 -27.95
C VAL A 762 -19.70 35.67 -27.10
N LYS A 763 -18.65 35.98 -26.32
CA LYS A 763 -18.45 37.23 -25.55
C LYS A 763 -17.26 38.01 -26.14
N ASP A 764 -17.12 39.28 -25.75
CA ASP A 764 -16.00 40.10 -26.23
C ASP A 764 -14.62 39.55 -25.85
N ASN A 765 -14.51 38.88 -24.71
CA ASN A 765 -13.28 38.31 -24.19
C ASN A 765 -12.97 36.87 -24.71
N ASP A 766 -13.79 36.38 -25.63
CA ASP A 766 -13.55 35.05 -26.24
C ASP A 766 -12.64 35.16 -27.45
N ASP A 767 -11.89 34.08 -27.70
CA ASP A 767 -11.15 33.88 -28.94
C ASP A 767 -11.87 32.84 -29.81
N LEU A 768 -11.69 32.95 -31.08
CA LEU A 768 -12.27 32.10 -32.10
C LEU A 768 -11.18 31.34 -32.82
N MET A 769 -11.25 30.01 -32.85
CA MET A 769 -10.44 29.19 -33.70
C MET A 769 -11.26 28.69 -34.89
N ILE A 770 -10.78 29.05 -36.11
CA ILE A 770 -11.38 28.61 -37.37
C ILE A 770 -10.43 27.59 -38.02
N ILE A 771 -10.96 26.44 -38.41
CA ILE A 771 -10.20 25.39 -39.07
C ILE A 771 -10.76 25.16 -40.48
N THR A 772 -9.89 25.16 -41.49
CA THR A 772 -10.26 24.91 -42.87
C THR A 772 -10.18 23.42 -43.23
N LYS A 773 -10.82 23.02 -44.32
CA LYS A 773 -10.76 21.62 -44.84
C LYS A 773 -9.31 21.20 -45.17
N SER A 774 -8.45 22.14 -45.56
CA SER A 774 -7.02 21.89 -45.78
C SER A 774 -6.18 21.80 -44.50
N GLY A 775 -6.79 21.91 -43.31
CA GLY A 775 -6.12 21.84 -41.99
C GLY A 775 -5.46 23.15 -41.54
N LEU A 776 -5.67 24.28 -42.24
CA LEU A 776 -5.19 25.57 -41.79
C LEU A 776 -6.01 26.05 -40.61
N THR A 777 -5.36 26.45 -39.52
CA THR A 777 -6.00 26.94 -38.30
C THR A 777 -5.64 28.40 -38.05
N ILE A 778 -6.64 29.26 -37.77
CA ILE A 778 -6.48 30.65 -37.36
C ILE A 778 -7.14 30.86 -36.01
N ARG A 779 -6.49 31.59 -35.09
CA ARG A 779 -7.05 32.11 -33.82
C ARG A 779 -7.21 33.63 -33.96
N MET A 780 -8.38 34.17 -33.62
CA MET A 780 -8.68 35.57 -33.66
C MET A 780 -9.59 35.97 -32.50
N ALA A 781 -9.43 37.22 -31.99
CA ALA A 781 -10.27 37.71 -30.91
C ALA A 781 -11.69 38.02 -31.41
N VAL A 782 -12.71 37.67 -30.64
CA VAL A 782 -14.11 38.02 -30.98
C VAL A 782 -14.37 39.51 -30.93
N SER A 783 -13.66 40.26 -30.08
CA SER A 783 -13.73 41.73 -29.98
C SER A 783 -13.48 42.44 -31.30
N GLU A 784 -12.69 41.84 -32.20
CA GLU A 784 -12.41 42.39 -33.53
C GLU A 784 -13.60 42.28 -34.50
N LEU A 785 -14.61 41.50 -34.18
CA LEU A 785 -15.77 41.29 -35.04
C LEU A 785 -16.88 42.31 -34.75
N ARG A 786 -17.33 43.04 -35.78
CA ARG A 786 -18.42 43.98 -35.64
C ARG A 786 -19.74 43.30 -35.40
N VAL A 787 -20.54 43.87 -34.48
CA VAL A 787 -21.93 43.47 -34.27
C VAL A 787 -22.77 43.93 -35.45
N MET A 788 -23.51 43.04 -36.06
CA MET A 788 -24.30 43.28 -37.27
C MET A 788 -25.71 42.66 -37.15
N GLY A 789 -26.70 43.29 -37.79
CA GLY A 789 -28.06 42.75 -37.80
C GLY A 789 -28.16 41.35 -38.39
N ARG A 790 -29.04 40.54 -37.87
CA ARG A 790 -29.17 39.06 -38.15
C ARG A 790 -29.41 38.72 -39.62
N ALA A 791 -29.98 39.58 -40.46
CA ALA A 791 -30.32 39.33 -41.85
C ALA A 791 -29.24 39.76 -42.88
N THR A 792 -28.07 40.18 -42.43
CA THR A 792 -26.95 40.60 -43.30
C THR A 792 -26.11 39.43 -43.80
N GLN A 793 -25.22 39.65 -44.75
CA GLN A 793 -24.29 38.65 -45.31
C GLN A 793 -23.04 38.38 -44.43
N GLY A 794 -22.74 39.27 -43.46
CA GLY A 794 -21.55 39.21 -42.64
C GLY A 794 -20.34 39.83 -43.33
N VAL A 795 -19.17 39.67 -42.67
CA VAL A 795 -17.83 40.11 -43.16
C VAL A 795 -16.96 38.90 -43.39
N ARG A 796 -15.91 39.06 -44.18
CA ARG A 796 -14.95 37.96 -44.40
C ARG A 796 -14.07 37.79 -43.14
N LEU A 797 -14.06 36.61 -42.56
CA LEU A 797 -13.25 36.23 -41.38
C LEU A 797 -11.86 35.71 -41.76
N ILE A 798 -11.81 34.95 -42.85
CA ILE A 798 -10.58 34.32 -43.36
C ILE A 798 -10.54 34.43 -44.87
N ASN A 799 -9.34 34.56 -45.45
CA ASN A 799 -9.09 34.45 -46.88
C ASN A 799 -8.80 32.99 -47.22
N LEU A 800 -9.77 32.32 -47.80
CA LEU A 800 -9.63 30.94 -48.28
C LEU A 800 -8.96 30.93 -49.64
N LYS A 801 -8.14 29.89 -49.91
CA LYS A 801 -7.65 29.58 -51.27
C LYS A 801 -8.79 29.02 -52.13
N ASP A 802 -8.63 29.05 -53.44
CA ASP A 802 -9.60 28.44 -54.34
C ASP A 802 -9.77 26.97 -54.02
N ASP A 803 -11.03 26.53 -53.90
CA ASP A 803 -11.49 25.18 -53.48
C ASP A 803 -11.32 24.79 -52.01
N ASP A 804 -10.94 25.70 -51.10
CA ASP A 804 -10.95 25.44 -49.65
C ASP A 804 -12.23 25.97 -49.01
N GLY A 805 -12.63 25.35 -47.88
CA GLY A 805 -13.80 25.72 -47.11
C GLY A 805 -13.55 25.63 -45.62
N ILE A 806 -14.37 26.31 -44.82
CA ILE A 806 -14.31 26.13 -43.36
C ILE A 806 -14.83 24.76 -43.01
N ALA A 807 -14.04 23.99 -42.22
CA ALA A 807 -14.41 22.70 -41.68
C ALA A 807 -15.03 22.79 -40.30
N ALA A 808 -14.44 23.53 -39.39
CA ALA A 808 -14.90 23.65 -37.99
C ALA A 808 -14.60 25.05 -37.40
N VAL A 809 -15.40 25.43 -36.42
CA VAL A 809 -15.25 26.68 -35.64
C VAL A 809 -15.41 26.36 -34.18
N ALA A 810 -14.37 26.66 -33.39
CA ALA A 810 -14.34 26.49 -31.95
C ALA A 810 -14.19 27.81 -31.20
N LYS A 811 -14.80 27.94 -30.02
CA LYS A 811 -14.62 29.04 -29.09
C LYS A 811 -13.53 28.64 -28.08
N VAL A 812 -12.65 29.58 -27.75
CA VAL A 812 -11.63 29.46 -26.72
C VAL A 812 -11.81 30.59 -25.72
N GLU A 813 -11.88 30.29 -24.43
CA GLU A 813 -11.91 31.32 -23.38
C GLU A 813 -10.48 31.81 -23.12
N GLN A 814 -10.29 33.15 -22.95
CA GLN A 814 -9.00 33.71 -22.54
C GLN A 814 -8.79 33.41 -21.03
N ASP A 815 -7.63 32.91 -20.65
CA ASP A 815 -7.21 32.78 -19.25
C ASP A 815 -6.83 34.17 -18.72
N GLU A 816 -7.36 34.56 -17.54
CA GLU A 816 -7.06 35.87 -16.89
C GLU A 816 -5.55 36.05 -16.54
N ASN A 817 -4.72 35.03 -16.70
CA ASN A 817 -3.27 35.08 -16.45
C ASN A 817 -2.45 35.60 -17.64
N ASP A 818 -3.04 35.73 -18.85
CA ASP A 818 -2.33 36.23 -20.06
C ASP A 818 -2.12 37.75 -20.03
N GLU A 819 -2.80 38.53 -19.16
CA GLU A 819 -2.65 39.96 -19.07
C GLU A 819 -1.39 40.46 -18.31
N ASN A 820 -0.73 39.56 -17.54
CA ASN A 820 0.46 39.93 -16.75
C ASN A 820 1.79 39.78 -17.49
N ASP A 821 1.82 39.08 -18.62
CA ASP A 821 3.05 38.88 -19.40
C ASP A 821 3.31 40.02 -20.45
N GLU A 822 2.35 40.89 -20.73
CA GLU A 822 2.56 42.01 -21.67
C GLU A 822 3.29 43.20 -21.06
N ASN A 823 3.56 43.25 -19.74
CA ASN A 823 4.23 44.38 -19.09
C ASN A 823 5.73 44.24 -18.88
N ASP A 824 6.34 43.09 -19.24
CA ASP A 824 7.77 42.86 -18.99
C ASP A 824 8.67 42.90 -20.25
N GLU A 825 8.15 43.25 -21.46
CA GLU A 825 8.95 43.39 -22.69
C GLU A 825 9.31 44.84 -23.07
N ASN A 826 9.48 45.78 -22.15
CA ASN A 826 10.11 47.06 -22.42
C ASN A 826 11.38 47.23 -21.55
N ILE A 827 12.37 46.42 -21.78
CA ILE A 827 13.76 46.75 -21.42
C ILE A 827 14.52 46.96 -22.72
N ASP A 828 14.70 48.27 -23.05
CA ASP A 828 15.57 48.79 -24.08
C ASP A 828 17.01 48.29 -23.86
N ILE A 829 17.47 47.35 -24.70
CA ILE A 829 18.88 46.98 -24.74
C ILE A 829 19.50 47.87 -25.81
N THR A 830 20.07 48.99 -25.34
CA THR A 830 21.07 49.73 -26.14
C THR A 830 22.32 48.86 -26.29
N VAL A 831 22.55 48.44 -27.53
CA VAL A 831 23.80 47.80 -27.96
C VAL A 831 24.82 48.90 -28.13
N GLU A 832 25.80 48.98 -27.25
CA GLU A 832 27.05 49.70 -27.54
C GLU A 832 27.98 48.69 -28.29
N GLU A 833 28.24 49.07 -29.54
CA GLU A 833 29.32 48.50 -30.36
C GLU A 833 30.69 48.97 -29.80
N ASP A 834 31.49 48.01 -29.29
CA ASP A 834 32.95 48.23 -29.15
C ASP A 834 33.67 47.16 -29.99
N ASP A 835 34.16 47.64 -31.13
CA ASP A 835 35.16 47.01 -31.97
C ASP A 835 36.49 46.95 -31.23
N ASN A 836 37.18 45.88 -31.39
CA ASN A 836 38.62 45.58 -31.35
C ASN A 836 39.06 44.50 -30.31
N TYR A 837 39.39 43.31 -30.78
CA TYR A 837 40.76 42.83 -30.82
C TYR A 837 40.90 41.49 -31.57
N SER A 838 41.91 41.48 -32.40
CA SER A 838 42.38 40.47 -33.30
C SER A 838 42.79 39.12 -32.68
N SER A 839 42.52 38.08 -33.43
CA SER A 839 43.29 36.88 -33.73
C SER A 839 44.39 36.45 -32.79
N LYS A 840 44.31 35.24 -32.27
CA LYS A 840 45.39 34.24 -32.30
C LYS A 840 44.84 32.83 -32.19
N GLU A 841 45.08 32.05 -33.21
CA GLU A 841 45.01 30.61 -33.29
C GLU A 841 45.93 29.99 -32.20
N ASN A 842 45.42 29.02 -31.45
CA ASN A 842 46.23 27.93 -30.93
C ASN A 842 45.45 26.62 -30.99
N ASN A 843 45.89 25.82 -31.94
CA ASN A 843 45.60 24.38 -32.03
C ASN A 843 46.21 23.66 -30.80
N GLU A 844 45.40 23.05 -29.96
CA GLU A 844 45.82 21.91 -29.19
C GLU A 844 44.88 20.75 -29.36
N SER A 845 45.39 19.74 -30.04
CA SER A 845 44.85 18.41 -30.22
C SER A 845 44.76 17.69 -28.88
N VAL A 846 43.55 17.33 -28.43
CA VAL A 846 43.36 16.42 -27.29
C VAL A 846 43.23 15.00 -27.82
N SER A 847 44.23 14.21 -27.52
CA SER A 847 44.34 12.77 -27.80
C SER A 847 43.44 12.00 -26.85
N TYR A 848 42.51 11.22 -27.41
CA TYR A 848 41.72 10.23 -26.64
C TYR A 848 42.61 8.99 -26.43
N THR A 849 43.02 8.74 -25.20
CA THR A 849 43.55 7.46 -24.75
C THR A 849 42.43 6.53 -24.34
N HIS A 850 42.26 5.45 -25.05
CA HIS A 850 41.41 4.32 -24.68
C HIS A 850 41.96 3.63 -23.41
N LEU A 851 41.22 3.69 -22.30
CA LEU A 851 41.41 2.80 -21.18
C LEU A 851 40.75 1.44 -21.47
N ARG A 852 41.59 0.42 -21.69
CA ARG A 852 41.18 -0.98 -21.73
C ARG A 852 40.76 -1.39 -20.30
N ALA A 853 39.50 -1.84 -20.15
CA ALA A 853 39.05 -2.51 -18.94
C ALA A 853 39.73 -3.88 -18.82
N HIS A 854 40.28 -4.18 -17.64
CA HIS A 854 40.80 -5.49 -17.30
C HIS A 854 39.65 -6.48 -17.10
N GLU A 855 39.63 -7.57 -17.90
CA GLU A 855 38.79 -8.73 -17.66
C GLU A 855 39.21 -9.41 -16.35
N THR A 856 38.27 -9.71 -15.47
CA THR A 856 38.50 -10.42 -14.21
C THR A 856 38.63 -11.92 -14.46
N HIS A 857 39.39 -12.60 -13.60
CA HIS A 857 39.81 -14.00 -13.67
C HIS A 857 38.68 -15.05 -13.81
N GLU A 858 37.40 -14.67 -13.57
CA GLU A 858 36.26 -15.58 -13.63
C GLU A 858 35.80 -15.91 -15.06
N HIS A 859 36.02 -15.03 -16.03
CA HIS A 859 35.67 -15.32 -17.44
C HIS A 859 36.59 -16.34 -18.15
N LEU A 860 37.78 -16.57 -17.62
CA LEU A 860 38.72 -17.57 -18.18
C LEU A 860 38.39 -19.00 -17.76
N VAL A 861 37.80 -19.18 -16.60
CA VAL A 861 37.41 -20.55 -16.09
C VAL A 861 36.19 -21.07 -16.85
N CYS A 862 35.23 -20.20 -17.20
CA CYS A 862 34.06 -20.62 -17.99
C CYS A 862 34.40 -20.99 -19.45
N ARG A 863 35.40 -20.36 -20.06
CA ARG A 863 35.82 -20.70 -21.42
C ARG A 863 36.53 -22.04 -21.50
N LEU A 864 37.36 -22.38 -20.51
CA LEU A 864 38.04 -23.64 -20.40
C LEU A 864 37.12 -24.83 -20.13
N LEU A 865 35.99 -24.63 -19.43
CA LEU A 865 34.98 -25.65 -19.18
C LEU A 865 34.08 -25.93 -20.39
N ILE A 866 33.87 -24.94 -21.26
CA ILE A 866 33.08 -25.12 -22.50
C ILE A 866 33.91 -25.80 -23.60
N GLU A 867 35.21 -25.57 -23.65
CA GLU A 867 36.10 -26.30 -24.60
C GLU A 867 36.32 -27.75 -24.20
N LYS A 868 36.35 -28.11 -22.91
CA LYS A 868 36.43 -29.51 -22.48
C LYS A 868 35.16 -30.33 -22.72
N LYS A 869 34.00 -29.71 -22.88
CA LYS A 869 32.73 -30.39 -23.21
C LYS A 869 32.51 -30.60 -24.71
N LYS A 870 33.38 -30.08 -25.57
CA LYS A 870 33.35 -30.31 -27.02
C LYS A 870 34.34 -31.38 -27.49
N GLN A 871 35.11 -31.99 -26.59
CA GLN A 871 36.08 -33.07 -26.90
C GLN A 871 35.75 -34.38 -26.19
N THR A 872 34.60 -34.53 -25.58
CA THR A 872 33.96 -35.80 -25.18
C THR A 872 32.54 -35.75 -25.82
#